data_26d177a84d41d84728cbc427caa837bb
#
_entry.id   26d177a84d41d84728cbc427caa837bb
#
_cell.length_a   1.000
_cell.length_b   1.000
_cell.length_c   1.000
_cell.angle_alpha   90.00
_cell.angle_beta   90.00
_cell.angle_gamma   90.00
#
_symmetry.space_group_name_H-M   'P 1'
#
loop_
_entity.id
_entity.type
_entity.pdbx_description
1 polymer ?
#
loop_
_entity_poly.entity_id
_entity_poly.type
_entity_poly.pdbx_seq_one_letter_code
_entity_poly.pdbx_strand_id
1 'polypeptide(L)'
;MAKNLILWLVIAVVLMSVFQSFGPGESNGRTVDYTTFVQEVGQGQIQEATFKDGEISFVRRGGGAKMVTYMPVYDQKLLDDLINQNVKVQGTPPEEQSLLGTIFISWFPMILLIGVWIFFMRQMQGGGGKGAMSFGKSKARMMSEEQIKTTFADVAGCDEAKEDVKELVDYLRDPSRFQKLGGKIPTGVLMVGPPGTGKTLLAKAIAGEAKVPFFTISGSDFVEMFVGVGASRVRDMFEQAKKAAPCIIFIDEIDAVGRQRGAGVGGGHDEREQTLNQMLVEMDGFEGNEGIIVIAATNRPDVLDPALLRPGRFDRQVVVGLPDVRGREQILKVHMRKVPLAGDVEPSLIARGTPGFSGADLANLVNEAALFAARGNKRNVSMVEFELAKDKIMMGAERRSMVMSEEVKESTAYHEAGHAIVGRLVPEHDPVYKVSIIPRGRALGVTMYLPEQDRVSMSRQHLESMVSSLYGGRLAEELIYGADKVSTGASNDIERATDIARKMVTQWGFSEKLGPLLYAEEEGEVFLGRSVTQTKHMSDDTAKLIDDEVRKIIDRNYDRAKQILQDNMDIMHAMKDALMKYETIDAGQIDDLMERKTDIREPAGWGDKPANKPEDNDKPQAKPEVKTEEKSEEPTKPVEQPASQEATSSEAPEKKDSE
;
A
#
# COMPACT_ATOMS: atom_id res chain seq x y z
N MET A 1 9.18 -5.38 34.67
CA MET A 1 10.50 -5.90 34.24
C MET A 1 11.39 -6.28 35.41
N ALA A 2 11.61 -5.43 36.42
CA ALA A 2 12.52 -5.74 37.55
C ALA A 2 12.18 -7.02 38.35
N LYS A 3 10.90 -7.32 38.58
CA LYS A 3 10.48 -8.54 39.31
C LYS A 3 10.83 -9.84 38.57
N ASN A 4 10.78 -9.84 37.24
CA ASN A 4 11.12 -11.02 36.45
C ASN A 4 12.64 -11.22 36.38
N LEU A 5 13.42 -10.15 36.41
CA LEU A 5 14.89 -10.20 36.43
C LEU A 5 15.41 -10.81 37.73
N ILE A 6 14.79 -10.45 38.87
CA ILE A 6 15.11 -11.02 40.17
C ILE A 6 14.79 -12.51 40.21
N LEU A 7 13.66 -12.94 39.64
CA LEU A 7 13.28 -14.35 39.54
C LEU A 7 14.29 -15.18 38.73
N TRP A 8 14.71 -14.66 37.58
CA TRP A 8 15.72 -15.30 36.75
C TRP A 8 17.08 -15.39 37.44
N LEU A 9 17.44 -14.37 38.22
CA LEU A 9 18.68 -14.33 39.00
C LEU A 9 18.64 -15.36 40.12
N VAL A 10 17.52 -15.52 40.82
CA VAL A 10 17.34 -16.58 41.85
C VAL A 10 17.42 -17.97 41.23
N ILE A 11 16.77 -18.19 40.07
CA ILE A 11 16.85 -19.48 39.36
C ILE A 11 18.28 -19.78 38.92
N ALA A 12 19.02 -18.80 38.39
CA ALA A 12 20.40 -18.95 37.98
C ALA A 12 21.32 -19.30 39.17
N VAL A 13 21.14 -18.65 40.33
CA VAL A 13 21.90 -18.92 41.56
C VAL A 13 21.61 -20.34 42.09
N VAL A 14 20.33 -20.77 42.09
CA VAL A 14 19.93 -22.11 42.51
C VAL A 14 20.51 -23.16 41.56
N LEU A 15 20.43 -22.97 40.25
CA LEU A 15 21.03 -23.88 39.27
C LEU A 15 22.56 -23.96 39.40
N MET A 16 23.22 -22.84 39.64
CA MET A 16 24.67 -22.79 39.86
C MET A 16 25.07 -23.49 41.15
N SER A 17 24.30 -23.37 42.23
CA SER A 17 24.50 -24.07 43.50
C SER A 17 24.30 -25.58 43.37
N VAL A 18 23.29 -26.01 42.62
CA VAL A 18 23.04 -27.42 42.30
C VAL A 18 24.18 -27.98 41.44
N PHE A 19 24.63 -27.24 40.41
CA PHE A 19 25.75 -27.69 39.58
C PHE A 19 27.07 -27.81 40.34
N GLN A 20 27.35 -26.91 41.31
CA GLN A 20 28.50 -27.01 42.18
C GLN A 20 28.41 -28.18 43.16
N SER A 21 27.23 -28.61 43.57
CA SER A 21 26.99 -29.74 44.44
C SER A 21 27.15 -31.09 43.75
N PHE A 22 27.04 -31.14 42.44
CA PHE A 22 27.24 -32.35 41.60
C PHE A 22 28.57 -32.34 40.84
N GLY A 23 29.45 -31.36 41.07
CA GLY A 23 30.80 -31.38 40.51
C GLY A 23 31.60 -32.52 41.10
N PRO A 24 32.49 -33.21 40.34
CA PRO A 24 33.36 -34.25 40.88
C PRO A 24 34.23 -33.64 41.99
N GLY A 25 34.13 -34.18 43.20
CA GLY A 25 34.94 -33.76 44.35
C GLY A 25 36.43 -33.84 43.99
N GLU A 26 37.15 -32.73 44.08
CA GLU A 26 38.59 -32.73 43.91
C GLU A 26 39.21 -33.61 44.98
N SER A 27 39.76 -34.79 44.58
CA SER A 27 40.65 -35.60 45.43
C SER A 27 41.94 -34.79 45.62
N ASN A 28 42.09 -34.15 46.78
CA ASN A 28 43.30 -33.41 47.17
C ASN A 28 44.51 -34.36 47.45
N GLY A 29 44.84 -35.22 46.54
CA GLY A 29 45.98 -36.11 46.64
C GLY A 29 46.57 -36.52 45.31
N ARG A 30 47.87 -36.57 45.19
CA ARG A 30 48.55 -37.07 44.00
C ARG A 30 48.26 -38.55 43.87
N THR A 31 47.56 -39.02 42.83
CA THR A 31 47.27 -40.45 42.62
C THR A 31 48.53 -41.20 42.25
N VAL A 32 48.71 -42.37 42.87
CA VAL A 32 49.84 -43.30 42.63
C VAL A 32 49.26 -44.68 42.32
N ASP A 33 49.88 -45.37 41.38
CA ASP A 33 49.43 -46.72 41.02
C ASP A 33 49.57 -47.72 42.21
N TYR A 34 48.59 -48.61 42.34
CA TYR A 34 48.55 -49.60 43.42
C TYR A 34 49.82 -50.45 43.50
N THR A 35 50.39 -50.83 42.35
CA THR A 35 51.64 -51.63 42.28
C THR A 35 52.82 -50.86 42.88
N THR A 36 52.92 -49.54 42.60
CA THR A 36 53.95 -48.68 43.17
C THR A 36 53.80 -48.55 44.69
N PHE A 37 52.57 -48.41 45.17
CA PHE A 37 52.23 -48.33 46.57
C PHE A 37 52.67 -49.63 47.31
N VAL A 38 52.34 -50.82 46.77
CA VAL A 38 52.75 -52.14 47.37
C VAL A 38 54.26 -52.27 47.39
N GLN A 39 54.97 -51.84 46.37
CA GLN A 39 56.43 -51.85 46.36
C GLN A 39 57.04 -50.93 47.43
N GLU A 40 56.45 -49.69 47.59
CA GLU A 40 56.90 -48.78 48.63
C GLU A 40 56.60 -49.27 50.06
N VAL A 41 55.50 -50.02 50.24
CA VAL A 41 55.21 -50.75 51.51
C VAL A 41 56.30 -51.78 51.79
N GLY A 42 56.63 -52.62 50.79
CA GLY A 42 57.69 -53.66 50.94
C GLY A 42 59.07 -53.06 51.25
N GLN A 43 59.36 -51.87 50.77
CA GLN A 43 60.60 -51.11 51.05
C GLN A 43 60.56 -50.29 52.36
N GLY A 44 59.45 -50.34 53.10
CA GLY A 44 59.33 -49.65 54.38
C GLY A 44 59.28 -48.13 54.28
N GLN A 45 58.89 -47.59 53.11
CA GLN A 45 58.87 -46.10 52.81
C GLN A 45 57.59 -45.39 53.27
N ILE A 46 56.56 -46.20 53.71
CA ILE A 46 55.29 -45.66 54.12
C ILE A 46 55.24 -45.42 55.62
N GLN A 47 54.71 -44.29 56.08
CA GLN A 47 54.58 -43.97 57.50
C GLN A 47 53.18 -44.24 58.04
N GLU A 48 52.17 -43.83 57.28
CA GLU A 48 50.76 -43.91 57.64
C GLU A 48 49.89 -44.24 56.43
N ALA A 49 48.90 -45.12 56.57
CA ALA A 49 47.93 -45.47 55.53
C ALA A 49 46.53 -45.48 56.14
N THR A 50 45.60 -44.76 55.48
CA THR A 50 44.18 -44.66 55.90
C THR A 50 43.31 -45.30 54.81
N PHE A 51 42.45 -46.22 55.20
CA PHE A 51 41.55 -46.97 54.32
C PHE A 51 40.14 -46.37 54.42
N LYS A 52 39.57 -45.97 53.24
CA LYS A 52 38.18 -45.48 53.11
C LYS A 52 37.60 -46.07 51.82
N ASP A 53 36.61 -46.91 51.88
CA ASP A 53 35.83 -47.42 50.71
C ASP A 53 36.65 -47.83 49.48
N GLY A 54 37.78 -48.58 49.71
CA GLY A 54 38.69 -49.08 48.66
C GLY A 54 39.72 -48.05 48.22
N GLU A 55 39.69 -46.86 48.74
CA GLU A 55 40.71 -45.83 48.59
C GLU A 55 41.69 -45.93 49.75
N ILE A 56 42.98 -45.94 49.43
CA ILE A 56 44.06 -45.91 50.39
C ILE A 56 44.78 -44.58 50.28
N SER A 57 44.62 -43.75 51.27
CA SER A 57 45.42 -42.53 51.35
C SER A 57 46.62 -42.75 52.30
N PHE A 58 47.79 -42.44 51.82
CA PHE A 58 49.03 -42.72 52.53
C PHE A 58 50.02 -41.54 52.51
N VAL A 59 50.94 -41.56 53.48
CA VAL A 59 52.03 -40.61 53.65
C VAL A 59 53.37 -41.37 53.73
N ARG A 60 54.40 -40.89 52.99
CA ARG A 60 55.75 -41.48 52.96
C ARG A 60 56.58 -41.08 54.19
N ARG A 61 57.52 -41.91 54.63
CA ARG A 61 58.50 -41.61 55.70
C ARG A 61 59.47 -40.51 55.18
N GLY A 62 59.43 -39.37 55.73
CA GLY A 62 60.23 -38.19 55.30
C GLY A 62 59.43 -36.95 55.08
N GLY A 63 58.14 -37.01 55.26
CA GLY A 63 57.21 -35.88 55.07
C GLY A 63 56.96 -35.60 53.61
N GLY A 64 55.72 -35.42 53.26
CA GLY A 64 55.28 -35.09 51.87
C GLY A 64 53.78 -34.94 51.76
N ALA A 65 53.30 -34.57 50.60
CA ALA A 65 51.87 -34.43 50.29
C ALA A 65 51.18 -35.80 50.46
N LYS A 66 49.96 -35.81 50.95
CA LYS A 66 49.10 -36.97 51.05
C LYS A 66 48.88 -37.55 49.66
N MET A 67 49.13 -38.85 49.47
CA MET A 67 48.95 -39.57 48.22
C MET A 67 47.78 -40.49 48.28
N VAL A 68 47.20 -40.81 47.16
CA VAL A 68 46.01 -41.66 47.09
C VAL A 68 46.23 -42.77 46.07
N THR A 69 45.86 -43.98 46.45
CA THR A 69 45.80 -45.13 45.54
C THR A 69 44.51 -45.92 45.76
N TYR A 70 44.07 -46.65 44.77
CA TYR A 70 42.84 -47.44 44.84
C TYR A 70 43.19 -48.90 44.84
N MET A 71 42.63 -49.63 45.76
CA MET A 71 42.82 -51.07 45.89
C MET A 71 41.93 -51.83 44.89
N PRO A 72 42.47 -52.45 43.84
CA PRO A 72 41.68 -53.06 42.77
C PRO A 72 40.95 -54.35 43.23
N VAL A 73 41.53 -55.11 44.17
CA VAL A 73 40.95 -56.32 44.78
C VAL A 73 41.38 -56.32 46.21
N TYR A 74 40.56 -56.87 47.10
CA TYR A 74 40.90 -57.05 48.54
C TYR A 74 42.14 -57.93 48.72
N ASP A 75 43.22 -57.33 49.22
CA ASP A 75 44.53 -58.03 49.41
C ASP A 75 44.85 -58.12 50.89
N GLN A 76 44.71 -59.37 51.42
CA GLN A 76 44.94 -59.68 52.83
C GLN A 76 46.43 -59.63 53.18
N LYS A 77 47.33 -59.87 52.19
CA LYS A 77 48.81 -59.83 52.38
C LYS A 77 49.26 -58.39 52.62
N LEU A 78 48.62 -57.42 51.97
CA LEU A 78 48.95 -56.00 52.11
C LEU A 78 48.83 -55.51 53.56
N LEU A 79 47.82 -55.99 54.28
CA LEU A 79 47.63 -55.63 55.68
C LEU A 79 48.75 -56.22 56.58
N ASP A 80 49.13 -57.45 56.31
CA ASP A 80 50.25 -58.14 57.03
C ASP A 80 51.57 -57.38 56.72
N ASP A 81 51.82 -57.02 55.48
CA ASP A 81 53.03 -56.29 55.07
C ASP A 81 53.08 -54.86 55.69
N LEU A 82 51.97 -54.16 55.77
CA LEU A 82 51.90 -52.88 56.44
C LEU A 82 52.19 -52.98 57.94
N ILE A 83 51.67 -53.99 58.61
CA ILE A 83 51.89 -54.22 60.03
C ILE A 83 53.34 -54.62 60.27
N ASN A 84 53.92 -55.54 59.49
CA ASN A 84 55.30 -55.97 59.60
C ASN A 84 56.30 -54.82 59.36
N GLN A 85 55.96 -53.83 58.55
CA GLN A 85 56.79 -52.64 58.27
C GLN A 85 56.51 -51.48 59.27
N ASN A 86 55.76 -51.73 60.35
CA ASN A 86 55.40 -50.69 61.34
C ASN A 86 54.74 -49.45 60.75
N VAL A 87 53.88 -49.63 59.79
CA VAL A 87 53.05 -48.54 59.21
C VAL A 87 51.81 -48.32 60.08
N LYS A 88 51.49 -47.10 60.42
CA LYS A 88 50.30 -46.79 61.19
C LYS A 88 49.08 -46.93 60.29
N VAL A 89 48.25 -47.95 60.47
CA VAL A 89 47.03 -48.17 59.67
C VAL A 89 45.81 -47.66 60.40
N GLN A 90 44.99 -46.86 59.69
CA GLN A 90 43.71 -46.35 60.19
C GLN A 90 42.59 -46.72 59.22
N GLY A 91 41.42 -47.07 59.73
CA GLY A 91 40.18 -47.28 58.99
C GLY A 91 39.18 -46.14 59.34
N THR A 92 38.58 -45.56 58.37
CA THR A 92 37.44 -44.63 58.60
C THR A 92 36.16 -45.42 58.44
N PRO A 93 35.17 -45.25 59.35
CA PRO A 93 33.88 -45.94 59.21
C PRO A 93 33.13 -45.35 57.96
N PRO A 94 32.32 -46.18 57.29
CA PRO A 94 31.48 -45.75 56.21
C PRO A 94 30.58 -44.60 56.67
N GLU A 95 30.43 -43.55 55.85
CA GLU A 95 29.48 -42.44 56.11
C GLU A 95 28.07 -42.98 55.94
N GLU A 96 27.30 -43.09 57.00
CA GLU A 96 25.87 -43.37 56.92
C GLU A 96 25.17 -42.15 56.33
N GLN A 97 24.86 -42.17 55.03
CA GLN A 97 24.03 -41.16 54.41
C GLN A 97 22.63 -41.24 55.03
N SER A 98 22.17 -40.16 55.61
CA SER A 98 20.79 -40.01 56.09
C SER A 98 19.80 -40.26 54.97
N LEU A 99 18.97 -41.32 55.10
CA LEU A 99 17.91 -41.65 54.14
C LEU A 99 17.01 -40.42 53.81
N LEU A 100 16.76 -39.63 54.83
CA LEU A 100 15.99 -38.36 54.63
C LEU A 100 16.74 -37.34 53.77
N GLY A 101 18.06 -37.23 53.90
CA GLY A 101 18.88 -36.35 53.09
C GLY A 101 18.90 -36.77 51.61
N THR A 102 19.05 -38.07 51.36
CA THR A 102 19.08 -38.65 50.03
C THR A 102 17.72 -38.49 49.31
N ILE A 103 16.62 -38.71 50.01
CA ILE A 103 15.26 -38.48 49.49
C ILE A 103 15.06 -37.00 49.18
N PHE A 104 15.46 -36.11 50.08
CA PHE A 104 15.29 -34.67 49.86
C PHE A 104 16.10 -34.17 48.65
N ILE A 105 17.36 -34.57 48.53
CA ILE A 105 18.22 -34.19 47.42
C ILE A 105 17.70 -34.76 46.09
N SER A 106 17.19 -35.99 46.05
CA SER A 106 16.66 -36.61 44.84
C SER A 106 15.32 -36.03 44.40
N TRP A 107 14.44 -35.65 45.34
CA TRP A 107 13.10 -35.15 45.03
C TRP A 107 13.03 -33.62 44.90
N PHE A 108 13.99 -32.90 45.49
CA PHE A 108 14.01 -31.44 45.44
C PHE A 108 13.98 -30.84 44.02
N PRO A 109 14.79 -31.33 43.05
CA PRO A 109 14.73 -30.82 41.69
C PRO A 109 13.37 -31.06 41.02
N MET A 110 12.73 -32.18 41.30
CA MET A 110 11.43 -32.54 40.78
C MET A 110 10.31 -31.69 41.39
N ILE A 111 10.34 -31.44 42.70
CA ILE A 111 9.40 -30.56 43.39
C ILE A 111 9.55 -29.11 42.90
N LEU A 112 10.79 -28.66 42.66
CA LEU A 112 11.09 -27.34 42.14
C LEU A 112 10.57 -27.18 40.71
N LEU A 113 10.78 -28.21 39.85
CA LEU A 113 10.24 -28.21 38.49
C LEU A 113 8.70 -28.16 38.48
N ILE A 114 8.06 -28.95 39.35
CA ILE A 114 6.60 -28.94 39.50
C ILE A 114 6.13 -27.55 40.02
N GLY A 115 6.83 -26.94 40.97
CA GLY A 115 6.54 -25.59 41.47
C GLY A 115 6.66 -24.54 40.41
N VAL A 116 7.73 -24.58 39.60
CA VAL A 116 7.94 -23.69 38.45
C VAL A 116 6.85 -23.93 37.40
N TRP A 117 6.50 -25.16 37.11
CA TRP A 117 5.42 -25.50 36.17
C TRP A 117 4.06 -25.01 36.63
N ILE A 118 3.72 -25.19 37.92
CA ILE A 118 2.48 -24.65 38.51
C ILE A 118 2.49 -23.10 38.48
N PHE A 119 3.63 -22.47 38.74
CA PHE A 119 3.78 -21.02 38.66
C PHE A 119 3.55 -20.53 37.24
N PHE A 120 4.17 -21.15 36.23
CA PHE A 120 3.93 -20.85 34.82
C PHE A 120 2.47 -21.11 34.42
N MET A 121 1.89 -22.22 34.84
CA MET A 121 0.47 -22.50 34.60
C MET A 121 -0.45 -21.45 35.21
N ARG A 122 -0.20 -21.02 36.44
CA ARG A 122 -0.93 -19.94 37.09
C ARG A 122 -0.74 -18.56 36.38
N GLN A 123 0.46 -18.28 35.93
CA GLN A 123 0.77 -17.08 35.18
C GLN A 123 0.09 -17.09 33.79
N MET A 124 0.04 -18.24 33.13
CA MET A 124 -0.72 -18.43 31.87
C MET A 124 -2.24 -18.35 32.10
N GLN A 125 -2.76 -18.90 33.19
CA GLN A 125 -4.18 -18.80 33.53
C GLN A 125 -4.59 -17.41 34.02
N GLY A 126 -3.70 -16.68 34.68
CA GLY A 126 -3.97 -15.31 35.17
C GLY A 126 -3.82 -14.20 34.13
N GLY A 127 -3.06 -14.42 33.05
CA GLY A 127 -2.78 -13.43 31.99
C GLY A 127 -3.18 -13.85 30.58
N GLY A 128 -3.30 -15.14 30.30
CA GLY A 128 -3.49 -15.69 28.95
C GLY A 128 -4.95 -15.88 28.51
N GLY A 129 -5.89 -16.00 29.42
CA GLY A 129 -7.29 -16.21 29.08
C GLY A 129 -7.98 -15.00 28.45
N LYS A 130 -7.48 -13.78 28.69
CA LYS A 130 -7.99 -12.57 28.06
C LYS A 130 -7.37 -12.27 26.68
N GLY A 131 -6.16 -12.78 26.40
CA GLY A 131 -5.48 -12.58 25.13
C GLY A 131 -6.02 -13.49 24.02
N ALA A 132 -6.19 -14.78 24.29
CA ALA A 132 -6.68 -15.75 23.29
C ALA A 132 -8.16 -15.51 22.92
N MET A 133 -9.00 -15.06 23.86
CA MET A 133 -10.40 -14.66 23.57
C MET A 133 -10.52 -13.30 22.90
N SER A 134 -9.46 -12.50 22.87
CA SER A 134 -9.46 -11.15 22.25
C SER A 134 -9.26 -11.20 20.73
N PHE A 135 -8.72 -12.25 20.16
CA PHE A 135 -8.49 -12.37 18.70
C PHE A 135 -9.80 -12.46 17.90
N GLY A 136 -10.85 -12.99 18.47
CA GLY A 136 -12.16 -13.11 17.82
C GLY A 136 -13.09 -11.89 18.00
N LYS A 137 -12.68 -10.85 18.74
CA LYS A 137 -13.49 -9.64 18.88
C LYS A 137 -13.44 -8.79 17.61
N SER A 138 -14.60 -8.27 17.23
CA SER A 138 -14.72 -7.39 16.09
C SER A 138 -13.84 -6.15 16.23
N LYS A 139 -13.17 -5.77 15.16
CA LYS A 139 -12.47 -4.49 15.01
C LYS A 139 -13.42 -3.37 14.56
N ALA A 140 -14.71 -3.66 14.41
CA ALA A 140 -15.71 -2.68 14.00
C ALA A 140 -15.70 -1.47 14.94
N ARG A 141 -15.66 -0.29 14.36
CA ARG A 141 -15.75 0.97 15.11
C ARG A 141 -17.23 1.36 15.17
N MET A 142 -17.80 1.31 16.36
CA MET A 142 -19.11 1.88 16.61
C MET A 142 -18.96 3.39 16.76
N MET A 143 -19.62 4.14 15.89
CA MET A 143 -19.79 5.58 16.02
C MET A 143 -21.16 5.85 16.59
N SER A 144 -21.23 6.49 17.76
CA SER A 144 -22.50 6.89 18.33
C SER A 144 -23.14 8.01 17.50
N GLU A 145 -24.44 8.17 17.67
CA GLU A 145 -25.24 9.21 17.00
C GLU A 145 -24.62 10.60 17.12
N GLU A 146 -24.12 10.98 18.32
CA GLU A 146 -23.49 12.27 18.57
C GLU A 146 -22.17 12.50 17.81
N GLN A 147 -21.49 11.43 17.40
CA GLN A 147 -20.22 11.48 16.66
C GLN A 147 -20.42 11.67 15.16
N ILE A 148 -21.59 11.33 14.63
CA ILE A 148 -21.89 11.41 13.20
C ILE A 148 -22.52 12.77 12.91
N LYS A 149 -21.71 13.72 12.50
CA LYS A 149 -22.16 15.08 12.12
C LYS A 149 -22.47 15.23 10.64
N THR A 150 -22.15 14.20 9.84
CA THR A 150 -22.31 14.22 8.37
C THR A 150 -23.76 13.99 8.01
N THR A 151 -24.34 14.86 7.18
CA THR A 151 -25.69 14.79 6.67
C THR A 151 -25.71 14.81 5.13
N PHE A 152 -26.86 14.68 4.49
CA PHE A 152 -26.99 14.81 3.04
C PHE A 152 -26.58 16.19 2.49
N ALA A 153 -26.53 17.22 3.32
CA ALA A 153 -26.02 18.54 2.95
C ALA A 153 -24.49 18.57 2.73
N ASP A 154 -23.78 17.60 3.28
CA ASP A 154 -22.32 17.47 3.13
C ASP A 154 -21.94 16.55 1.97
N VAL A 155 -22.92 15.84 1.40
CA VAL A 155 -22.75 14.96 0.23
C VAL A 155 -23.24 15.72 -1.00
N ALA A 156 -22.45 15.86 -2.02
CA ALA A 156 -22.77 16.57 -3.25
C ALA A 156 -22.44 15.69 -4.47
N GLY A 157 -23.07 15.95 -5.61
CA GLY A 157 -22.74 15.35 -6.90
C GLY A 157 -23.15 13.88 -7.07
N CYS A 158 -24.14 13.42 -6.29
CA CYS A 158 -24.73 12.09 -6.43
C CYS A 158 -26.22 12.13 -6.04
N ASP A 159 -26.97 13.03 -6.70
CA ASP A 159 -28.36 13.30 -6.29
C ASP A 159 -29.27 12.09 -6.52
N GLU A 160 -29.08 11.30 -7.59
CA GLU A 160 -29.81 10.06 -7.84
C GLU A 160 -29.56 9.03 -6.74
N ALA A 161 -28.29 8.83 -6.37
CA ALA A 161 -27.95 7.90 -5.29
C ALA A 161 -28.52 8.35 -3.94
N LYS A 162 -28.60 9.67 -3.67
CA LYS A 162 -29.27 10.20 -2.47
C LYS A 162 -30.77 9.93 -2.48
N GLU A 163 -31.41 10.07 -3.63
CA GLU A 163 -32.84 9.79 -3.78
C GLU A 163 -33.12 8.30 -3.53
N ASP A 164 -32.31 7.42 -4.11
CA ASP A 164 -32.39 5.98 -3.91
C ASP A 164 -32.29 5.55 -2.44
N VAL A 165 -31.46 6.22 -1.65
CA VAL A 165 -31.25 5.87 -0.24
C VAL A 165 -32.15 6.65 0.74
N LYS A 166 -32.92 7.60 0.28
CA LYS A 166 -33.78 8.44 1.12
C LYS A 166 -34.83 7.62 1.85
N GLU A 167 -35.39 6.61 1.19
CA GLU A 167 -36.39 5.73 1.82
C GLU A 167 -35.78 4.90 2.97
N LEU A 168 -34.46 4.60 2.93
CA LEU A 168 -33.79 3.91 4.05
C LEU A 168 -33.74 4.81 5.28
N VAL A 169 -33.52 6.11 5.09
CA VAL A 169 -33.55 7.09 6.18
C VAL A 169 -34.93 7.19 6.78
N ASP A 170 -35.98 7.27 5.94
CA ASP A 170 -37.36 7.36 6.37
C ASP A 170 -37.78 6.12 7.17
N TYR A 171 -37.32 4.94 6.75
CA TYR A 171 -37.56 3.70 7.49
C TYR A 171 -36.83 3.66 8.83
N LEU A 172 -35.56 3.98 8.86
CA LEU A 172 -34.79 3.97 10.10
C LEU A 172 -35.35 4.94 11.14
N ARG A 173 -35.98 6.04 10.67
CA ARG A 173 -36.68 7.01 11.53
C ARG A 173 -38.03 6.51 12.04
N ASP A 174 -38.83 5.89 11.17
CA ASP A 174 -40.16 5.39 11.51
C ASP A 174 -40.44 4.05 10.79
N PRO A 175 -39.95 2.92 11.34
CA PRO A 175 -40.19 1.60 10.77
C PRO A 175 -41.68 1.23 10.73
N SER A 176 -42.49 1.76 11.68
CA SER A 176 -43.91 1.38 11.87
C SER A 176 -44.78 1.77 10.69
N ARG A 177 -44.43 2.86 10.00
CA ARG A 177 -45.16 3.35 8.82
C ARG A 177 -45.12 2.36 7.66
N PHE A 178 -43.97 1.75 7.43
CA PHE A 178 -43.76 0.80 6.32
C PHE A 178 -44.39 -0.57 6.63
N GLN A 179 -44.27 -1.02 7.88
CA GLN A 179 -44.81 -2.29 8.35
C GLN A 179 -46.35 -2.33 8.21
N LYS A 180 -47.04 -1.22 8.50
CA LYS A 180 -48.51 -1.12 8.37
C LYS A 180 -49.02 -1.32 6.95
N LEU A 181 -48.20 -1.02 5.95
CA LEU A 181 -48.53 -1.18 4.53
C LEU A 181 -48.02 -2.52 3.95
N GLY A 182 -47.38 -3.37 4.77
CA GLY A 182 -46.81 -4.64 4.32
C GLY A 182 -45.54 -4.53 3.48
N GLY A 183 -44.96 -3.32 3.41
CA GLY A 183 -43.69 -3.07 2.72
C GLY A 183 -42.55 -3.74 3.45
N LYS A 184 -41.74 -4.51 2.71
CA LYS A 184 -40.49 -5.06 3.20
C LYS A 184 -39.37 -4.16 2.71
N ILE A 185 -38.51 -3.74 3.64
CA ILE A 185 -37.33 -2.94 3.29
C ILE A 185 -36.16 -3.85 3.00
N PRO A 186 -35.24 -3.43 2.09
CA PRO A 186 -34.05 -4.19 1.79
C PRO A 186 -33.23 -4.40 3.07
N THR A 187 -32.85 -5.64 3.31
CA THR A 187 -31.99 -6.03 4.44
C THR A 187 -30.57 -5.54 4.21
N GLY A 188 -30.14 -5.48 2.94
CA GLY A 188 -28.82 -5.03 2.55
C GLY A 188 -28.82 -4.19 1.29
N VAL A 189 -27.92 -3.20 1.28
CA VAL A 189 -27.69 -2.28 0.16
C VAL A 189 -26.24 -2.38 -0.27
N LEU A 190 -26.01 -2.64 -1.55
CA LEU A 190 -24.69 -2.64 -2.16
C LEU A 190 -24.43 -1.31 -2.88
N MET A 191 -23.49 -0.51 -2.38
CA MET A 191 -23.02 0.70 -3.05
C MET A 191 -21.90 0.36 -4.03
N VAL A 192 -22.14 0.61 -5.31
CA VAL A 192 -21.22 0.30 -6.41
C VAL A 192 -20.73 1.59 -7.07
N GLY A 193 -19.45 1.66 -7.43
CA GLY A 193 -18.94 2.79 -8.21
C GLY A 193 -17.42 2.94 -8.11
N PRO A 194 -16.82 3.80 -8.93
CA PRO A 194 -15.38 4.06 -8.93
C PRO A 194 -14.85 4.49 -7.55
N PRO A 195 -13.54 4.32 -7.29
CA PRO A 195 -12.93 4.82 -6.06
C PRO A 195 -13.07 6.35 -5.95
N GLY A 196 -13.19 6.86 -4.73
CA GLY A 196 -13.25 8.30 -4.48
C GLY A 196 -14.60 8.99 -4.76
N THR A 197 -15.65 8.27 -5.18
CA THR A 197 -16.98 8.84 -5.48
C THR A 197 -17.82 9.16 -4.24
N GLY A 198 -17.34 8.81 -3.03
CA GLY A 198 -18.01 9.20 -1.78
C GLY A 198 -18.94 8.14 -1.19
N LYS A 199 -18.85 6.86 -1.58
CA LYS A 199 -19.66 5.75 -1.05
C LYS A 199 -19.69 5.70 0.50
N THR A 200 -18.51 5.73 1.11
CA THR A 200 -18.35 5.76 2.58
C THR A 200 -18.96 7.03 3.20
N LEU A 201 -18.85 8.16 2.50
CA LEU A 201 -19.44 9.43 2.95
C LEU A 201 -20.97 9.39 2.89
N LEU A 202 -21.53 8.85 1.82
CA LEU A 202 -22.97 8.67 1.64
C LEU A 202 -23.55 7.73 2.73
N ALA A 203 -22.87 6.61 3.02
CA ALA A 203 -23.28 5.70 4.09
C ALA A 203 -23.30 6.38 5.47
N LYS A 204 -22.29 7.21 5.78
CA LYS A 204 -22.28 8.03 7.00
C LYS A 204 -23.40 9.09 7.02
N ALA A 205 -23.70 9.66 5.86
CA ALA A 205 -24.77 10.66 5.76
C ALA A 205 -26.15 10.04 5.99
N ILE A 206 -26.39 8.79 5.52
CA ILE A 206 -27.61 8.03 5.82
C ILE A 206 -27.78 7.87 7.35
N ALA A 207 -26.72 7.45 8.04
CA ALA A 207 -26.74 7.27 9.49
C ALA A 207 -26.97 8.57 10.25
N GLY A 208 -26.27 9.64 9.85
CA GLY A 208 -26.41 10.97 10.46
C GLY A 208 -27.78 11.60 10.21
N GLU A 209 -28.35 11.40 9.02
CA GLU A 209 -29.68 11.87 8.68
C GLU A 209 -30.78 11.08 9.42
N ALA A 210 -30.60 9.74 9.53
CA ALA A 210 -31.50 8.88 10.28
C ALA A 210 -31.34 8.98 11.80
N LYS A 211 -30.22 9.52 12.27
CA LYS A 211 -29.82 9.60 13.68
C LYS A 211 -29.76 8.23 14.35
N VAL A 212 -29.04 7.30 13.74
CA VAL A 212 -28.84 5.94 14.23
C VAL A 212 -27.35 5.62 14.39
N PRO A 213 -26.99 4.68 15.29
CA PRO A 213 -25.61 4.21 15.42
C PRO A 213 -25.08 3.63 14.11
N PHE A 214 -23.78 3.83 13.87
CA PHE A 214 -23.09 3.40 12.66
C PHE A 214 -21.88 2.53 13.01
N PHE A 215 -21.94 1.28 12.60
CA PHE A 215 -20.84 0.33 12.72
C PHE A 215 -20.05 0.33 11.41
N THR A 216 -18.76 0.60 11.46
CA THR A 216 -17.93 0.59 10.24
C THR A 216 -16.76 -0.38 10.39
N ILE A 217 -16.54 -1.17 9.34
CA ILE A 217 -15.45 -2.13 9.22
C ILE A 217 -15.02 -2.20 7.75
N SER A 218 -13.74 -2.50 7.51
CA SER A 218 -13.26 -2.84 6.17
C SER A 218 -13.35 -4.34 5.94
N GLY A 219 -13.71 -4.78 4.73
CA GLY A 219 -13.67 -6.18 4.33
C GLY A 219 -12.30 -6.82 4.59
N SER A 220 -11.23 -6.06 4.43
CA SER A 220 -9.86 -6.51 4.74
C SER A 220 -9.64 -6.85 6.22
N ASP A 221 -10.37 -6.25 7.15
CA ASP A 221 -10.28 -6.56 8.59
C ASP A 221 -10.80 -7.96 8.95
N PHE A 222 -11.54 -8.57 8.06
CA PHE A 222 -12.03 -9.96 8.23
C PHE A 222 -11.05 -10.99 7.69
N VAL A 223 -10.09 -10.60 6.84
CA VAL A 223 -9.09 -11.51 6.27
C VAL A 223 -7.95 -11.66 7.27
N GLU A 224 -7.80 -12.84 7.85
CA GLU A 224 -6.76 -13.16 8.83
C GLU A 224 -6.05 -14.46 8.41
N MET A 225 -4.86 -14.72 9.00
CA MET A 225 -4.11 -15.96 8.73
C MET A 225 -4.66 -17.18 9.48
N PHE A 226 -5.47 -16.95 10.52
CA PHE A 226 -6.00 -18.02 11.37
C PHE A 226 -7.45 -18.33 11.00
N VAL A 227 -7.71 -19.57 10.63
CA VAL A 227 -9.04 -20.07 10.25
C VAL A 227 -10.05 -19.84 11.37
N GLY A 228 -11.20 -19.27 11.01
CA GLY A 228 -12.32 -19.01 11.93
C GLY A 228 -12.29 -17.69 12.69
N VAL A 229 -11.20 -16.93 12.64
CA VAL A 229 -11.12 -15.62 13.31
C VAL A 229 -12.00 -14.59 12.59
N GLY A 230 -11.97 -14.54 11.27
CA GLY A 230 -12.84 -13.68 10.47
C GLY A 230 -14.31 -13.97 10.70
N ALA A 231 -14.71 -15.22 10.67
CA ALA A 231 -16.09 -15.65 10.96
C ALA A 231 -16.54 -15.27 12.39
N SER A 232 -15.66 -15.37 13.37
CA SER A 232 -15.96 -14.95 14.75
C SER A 232 -16.15 -13.43 14.86
N ARG A 233 -15.36 -12.64 14.13
CA ARG A 233 -15.52 -11.17 14.08
C ARG A 233 -16.83 -10.75 13.41
N VAL A 234 -17.20 -11.43 12.33
CA VAL A 234 -18.51 -11.21 11.69
C VAL A 234 -19.61 -11.41 12.71
N ARG A 235 -19.65 -12.57 13.40
CA ARG A 235 -20.66 -12.88 14.40
C ARG A 235 -20.70 -11.84 15.53
N ASP A 236 -19.56 -11.47 16.10
CA ASP A 236 -19.47 -10.48 17.19
C ASP A 236 -20.00 -9.11 16.74
N MET A 237 -19.67 -8.68 15.51
CA MET A 237 -20.17 -7.44 14.94
C MET A 237 -21.70 -7.44 14.81
N PHE A 238 -22.27 -8.50 14.25
CA PHE A 238 -23.72 -8.62 14.09
C PHE A 238 -24.46 -8.72 15.44
N GLU A 239 -23.89 -9.41 16.43
CA GLU A 239 -24.42 -9.44 17.79
C GLU A 239 -24.40 -8.05 18.46
N GLN A 240 -23.33 -7.27 18.25
CA GLN A 240 -23.27 -5.89 18.76
C GLN A 240 -24.30 -5.00 18.09
N ALA A 241 -24.49 -5.12 16.78
CA ALA A 241 -25.48 -4.38 16.02
C ALA A 241 -26.91 -4.72 16.48
N LYS A 242 -27.23 -6.00 16.72
CA LYS A 242 -28.54 -6.43 17.28
C LYS A 242 -28.85 -5.77 18.62
N LYS A 243 -27.84 -5.55 19.46
CA LYS A 243 -28.01 -4.87 20.76
C LYS A 243 -28.20 -3.34 20.62
N ALA A 244 -27.78 -2.78 19.51
CA ALA A 244 -27.81 -1.33 19.25
C ALA A 244 -28.88 -0.93 18.21
N ALA A 245 -29.77 -1.83 17.83
CA ALA A 245 -30.83 -1.56 16.86
C ALA A 245 -31.81 -0.45 17.34
N PRO A 246 -32.28 0.45 16.46
CA PRO A 246 -31.99 0.51 15.02
C PRO A 246 -30.60 1.05 14.73
N CYS A 247 -29.88 0.44 13.76
CA CYS A 247 -28.51 0.85 13.42
C CYS A 247 -28.15 0.48 11.97
N ILE A 248 -27.01 1.01 11.51
CA ILE A 248 -26.43 0.68 10.20
C ILE A 248 -25.10 -0.06 10.42
N ILE A 249 -24.90 -1.18 9.72
CA ILE A 249 -23.61 -1.86 9.56
C ILE A 249 -23.06 -1.46 8.19
N PHE A 250 -21.88 -0.85 8.16
CA PHE A 250 -21.20 -0.49 6.93
C PHE A 250 -19.93 -1.31 6.74
N ILE A 251 -19.85 -2.03 5.62
CA ILE A 251 -18.73 -2.86 5.23
C ILE A 251 -18.10 -2.23 4.00
N ASP A 252 -16.93 -1.60 4.17
CA ASP A 252 -16.17 -1.05 3.05
C ASP A 252 -15.33 -2.15 2.38
N GLU A 253 -15.06 -2.02 1.08
CA GLU A 253 -14.26 -2.98 0.31
C GLU A 253 -14.72 -4.44 0.49
N ILE A 254 -16.02 -4.69 0.34
CA ILE A 254 -16.60 -6.02 0.53
C ILE A 254 -15.98 -7.08 -0.38
N ASP A 255 -15.43 -6.68 -1.52
CA ASP A 255 -14.72 -7.53 -2.49
C ASP A 255 -13.46 -8.21 -1.91
N ALA A 256 -12.91 -7.70 -0.80
CA ALA A 256 -11.82 -8.36 -0.08
C ALA A 256 -12.23 -9.74 0.47
N VAL A 257 -13.50 -9.91 0.87
CA VAL A 257 -14.06 -11.15 1.45
C VAL A 257 -15.04 -11.82 0.49
N GLY A 258 -15.81 -11.02 -0.23
CA GLY A 258 -16.94 -11.45 -1.06
C GLY A 258 -16.60 -11.97 -2.45
N ARG A 259 -15.35 -12.30 -2.74
CA ARG A 259 -14.90 -12.74 -4.07
C ARG A 259 -15.43 -14.12 -4.45
N GLN A 260 -15.69 -14.34 -5.74
CA GLN A 260 -16.15 -15.63 -6.31
C GLN A 260 -15.20 -16.78 -5.95
N ARG A 261 -15.78 -17.97 -5.76
CA ARG A 261 -15.11 -19.21 -5.43
C ARG A 261 -14.28 -19.72 -6.60
N GLY A 262 -13.09 -20.23 -6.34
CA GLY A 262 -12.29 -20.94 -7.34
C GLY A 262 -11.22 -20.14 -8.06
N ALA A 263 -11.02 -18.87 -7.78
CA ALA A 263 -10.02 -18.04 -8.46
C ALA A 263 -8.59 -18.08 -7.85
N GLY A 264 -8.17 -19.18 -7.19
CA GLY A 264 -6.79 -19.26 -6.68
C GLY A 264 -6.44 -20.58 -6.01
N VAL A 265 -5.18 -20.98 -6.13
CA VAL A 265 -4.60 -22.17 -5.49
C VAL A 265 -3.77 -21.71 -4.29
N GLY A 266 -4.27 -21.86 -3.05
CA GLY A 266 -3.50 -21.55 -1.84
C GLY A 266 -4.33 -21.51 -0.56
N GLY A 267 -3.75 -21.89 0.58
CA GLY A 267 -4.42 -22.09 1.89
C GLY A 267 -5.04 -20.85 2.56
N GLY A 268 -5.10 -19.68 1.91
CA GLY A 268 -5.81 -18.50 2.40
C GLY A 268 -7.26 -18.40 1.89
N HIS A 269 -7.72 -19.35 1.08
CA HIS A 269 -9.07 -19.35 0.51
C HIS A 269 -10.12 -19.86 1.48
N ASP A 270 -9.79 -20.90 2.26
CA ASP A 270 -10.72 -21.55 3.19
C ASP A 270 -11.23 -20.57 4.26
N GLU A 271 -10.35 -19.67 4.73
CA GLU A 271 -10.70 -18.67 5.74
C GLU A 271 -11.66 -17.62 5.19
N ARG A 272 -11.42 -17.12 3.97
CA ARG A 272 -12.30 -16.16 3.30
C ARG A 272 -13.66 -16.76 3.01
N GLU A 273 -13.72 -17.98 2.50
CA GLU A 273 -14.98 -18.70 2.28
C GLU A 273 -15.76 -18.92 3.57
N GLN A 274 -15.09 -19.30 4.65
CA GLN A 274 -15.73 -19.48 5.95
C GLN A 274 -16.30 -18.15 6.46
N THR A 275 -15.56 -17.06 6.29
CA THR A 275 -15.99 -15.71 6.68
C THR A 275 -17.16 -15.24 5.84
N LEU A 276 -17.10 -15.44 4.52
CA LEU A 276 -18.22 -15.14 3.61
C LEU A 276 -19.47 -15.94 4.00
N ASN A 277 -19.34 -17.25 4.19
CA ASN A 277 -20.46 -18.11 4.58
C ASN A 277 -21.06 -17.66 5.92
N GLN A 278 -20.24 -17.26 6.89
CA GLN A 278 -20.75 -16.72 8.16
C GLN A 278 -21.51 -15.41 7.94
N MET A 279 -21.00 -14.52 7.07
CA MET A 279 -21.70 -13.26 6.73
C MET A 279 -23.06 -13.54 6.10
N LEU A 280 -23.12 -14.49 5.16
CA LEU A 280 -24.39 -14.91 4.54
C LEU A 280 -25.39 -15.47 5.58
N VAL A 281 -24.90 -16.29 6.51
CA VAL A 281 -25.73 -16.85 7.60
C VAL A 281 -26.26 -15.75 8.52
N GLU A 282 -25.43 -14.77 8.89
CA GLU A 282 -25.87 -13.66 9.75
C GLU A 282 -26.89 -12.76 9.03
N MET A 283 -26.71 -12.52 7.72
CA MET A 283 -27.67 -11.76 6.92
C MET A 283 -29.00 -12.50 6.73
N ASP A 284 -28.95 -13.80 6.45
CA ASP A 284 -30.15 -14.65 6.32
C ASP A 284 -30.90 -14.81 7.67
N GLY A 285 -30.19 -14.60 8.78
CA GLY A 285 -30.74 -14.65 10.14
C GLY A 285 -31.42 -13.37 10.63
N PHE A 286 -31.50 -12.32 9.77
CA PHE A 286 -32.30 -11.14 10.10
C PHE A 286 -33.76 -11.38 9.79
N GLU A 287 -34.58 -11.38 10.81
CA GLU A 287 -36.01 -11.19 10.63
C GLU A 287 -36.24 -9.72 10.25
N GLY A 288 -36.95 -9.44 9.14
CA GLY A 288 -37.07 -8.11 8.52
C GLY A 288 -37.67 -6.98 9.40
N ASN A 289 -37.71 -7.15 10.70
CA ASN A 289 -38.24 -6.22 11.70
C ASN A 289 -37.18 -5.73 12.70
N GLU A 290 -35.92 -6.17 12.62
CA GLU A 290 -34.92 -5.83 13.63
C GLU A 290 -34.37 -4.38 13.51
N GLY A 291 -34.71 -3.64 12.46
CA GLY A 291 -34.29 -2.25 12.28
C GLY A 291 -32.79 -2.11 11.96
N ILE A 292 -32.15 -3.17 11.48
CA ILE A 292 -30.72 -3.18 11.08
C ILE A 292 -30.66 -3.16 9.56
N ILE A 293 -29.85 -2.26 9.00
CA ILE A 293 -29.56 -2.22 7.56
C ILE A 293 -28.06 -2.46 7.36
N VAL A 294 -27.71 -3.44 6.52
CA VAL A 294 -26.33 -3.69 6.12
C VAL A 294 -26.05 -2.94 4.83
N ILE A 295 -25.08 -2.04 4.85
CA ILE A 295 -24.60 -1.33 3.66
C ILE A 295 -23.19 -1.81 3.34
N ALA A 296 -22.97 -2.33 2.14
CA ALA A 296 -21.65 -2.68 1.68
C ALA A 296 -21.21 -1.75 0.53
N ALA A 297 -19.91 -1.49 0.42
CA ALA A 297 -19.35 -0.73 -0.68
C ALA A 297 -18.28 -1.54 -1.43
N THR A 298 -18.29 -1.45 -2.76
CA THR A 298 -17.27 -2.04 -3.62
C THR A 298 -16.96 -1.16 -4.82
N ASN A 299 -15.74 -1.27 -5.32
CA ASN A 299 -15.33 -0.68 -6.59
C ASN A 299 -15.40 -1.73 -7.72
N ARG A 300 -15.57 -3.01 -7.38
CA ARG A 300 -15.53 -4.14 -8.32
C ARG A 300 -16.71 -5.09 -8.12
N PRO A 301 -17.88 -4.73 -8.59
CA PRO A 301 -19.05 -5.61 -8.47
C PRO A 301 -18.91 -6.92 -9.25
N ASP A 302 -18.09 -6.93 -10.31
CA ASP A 302 -17.79 -8.05 -11.21
C ASP A 302 -17.17 -9.25 -10.49
N VAL A 303 -16.39 -9.02 -9.44
CA VAL A 303 -15.68 -10.09 -8.70
C VAL A 303 -16.51 -10.69 -7.54
N LEU A 304 -17.66 -10.12 -7.22
CA LEU A 304 -18.46 -10.56 -6.08
C LEU A 304 -19.14 -11.92 -6.32
N ASP A 305 -19.21 -12.73 -5.27
CA ASP A 305 -19.97 -13.98 -5.29
C ASP A 305 -21.47 -13.67 -5.51
N PRO A 306 -22.11 -14.28 -6.54
CA PRO A 306 -23.54 -14.10 -6.81
C PRO A 306 -24.45 -14.43 -5.61
N ALA A 307 -23.97 -15.23 -4.66
CA ALA A 307 -24.72 -15.53 -3.44
C ALA A 307 -24.97 -14.29 -2.57
N LEU A 308 -24.10 -13.29 -2.62
CA LEU A 308 -24.31 -12.01 -1.91
C LEU A 308 -25.46 -11.18 -2.49
N LEU A 309 -25.71 -11.31 -3.79
CA LEU A 309 -26.70 -10.53 -4.54
C LEU A 309 -28.09 -11.16 -4.55
N ARG A 310 -28.29 -12.27 -3.82
CA ARG A 310 -29.62 -12.92 -3.73
C ARG A 310 -30.57 -12.11 -2.87
N PRO A 311 -31.90 -12.15 -3.19
CA PRO A 311 -32.93 -11.51 -2.37
C PRO A 311 -32.84 -11.91 -0.89
N GLY A 312 -33.00 -10.93 0.00
CA GLY A 312 -32.81 -11.10 1.45
C GLY A 312 -31.39 -10.80 1.96
N ARG A 313 -30.44 -10.51 1.05
CA ARG A 313 -29.06 -10.11 1.36
C ARG A 313 -28.79 -8.70 0.82
N PHE A 314 -27.90 -8.53 -0.16
CA PHE A 314 -27.74 -7.26 -0.87
C PHE A 314 -28.70 -7.22 -2.06
N ASP A 315 -29.95 -7.04 -1.76
CA ASP A 315 -31.06 -7.07 -2.72
C ASP A 315 -31.29 -5.73 -3.42
N ARG A 316 -30.63 -4.66 -2.94
CA ARG A 316 -30.63 -3.35 -3.58
C ARG A 316 -29.23 -2.92 -3.94
N GLN A 317 -29.06 -2.46 -5.17
CA GLN A 317 -27.82 -1.84 -5.64
C GLN A 317 -28.03 -0.35 -5.83
N VAL A 318 -27.10 0.45 -5.30
CA VAL A 318 -27.06 1.90 -5.46
C VAL A 318 -25.76 2.26 -6.17
N VAL A 319 -25.89 2.84 -7.37
CA VAL A 319 -24.74 3.23 -8.17
C VAL A 319 -24.31 4.64 -7.80
N VAL A 320 -23.07 4.78 -7.29
CA VAL A 320 -22.45 6.07 -6.99
C VAL A 320 -21.39 6.34 -8.06
N GLY A 321 -21.81 6.91 -9.17
CA GLY A 321 -20.97 7.21 -10.34
C GLY A 321 -20.02 8.39 -10.13
N LEU A 322 -19.24 8.69 -11.15
CA LEU A 322 -18.48 9.94 -11.20
C LEU A 322 -19.46 11.12 -11.35
N PRO A 323 -19.17 12.26 -10.71
CA PRO A 323 -20.05 13.42 -10.77
C PRO A 323 -20.01 14.08 -12.15
N ASP A 324 -21.16 14.54 -12.62
CA ASP A 324 -21.28 15.41 -13.78
C ASP A 324 -20.73 16.84 -13.50
N VAL A 325 -20.72 17.70 -14.48
CA VAL A 325 -20.23 19.10 -14.33
C VAL A 325 -20.89 19.82 -13.14
N ARG A 326 -22.22 19.66 -12.97
CA ARG A 326 -22.96 20.31 -11.88
C ARG A 326 -22.59 19.69 -10.53
N GLY A 327 -22.48 18.39 -10.49
CA GLY A 327 -22.03 17.66 -9.29
C GLY A 327 -20.62 18.04 -8.89
N ARG A 328 -19.68 18.16 -9.85
CA ARG A 328 -18.32 18.63 -9.57
C ARG A 328 -18.30 20.05 -9.02
N GLU A 329 -19.11 20.94 -9.56
CA GLU A 329 -19.25 22.31 -9.03
C GLU A 329 -19.79 22.31 -7.59
N GLN A 330 -20.79 21.49 -7.29
CA GLN A 330 -21.34 21.36 -5.94
C GLN A 330 -20.28 20.80 -4.97
N ILE A 331 -19.54 19.76 -5.36
CA ILE A 331 -18.46 19.16 -4.57
C ILE A 331 -17.36 20.19 -4.29
N LEU A 332 -16.93 20.93 -5.31
CA LEU A 332 -15.94 22.01 -5.15
C LEU A 332 -16.42 23.05 -4.13
N LYS A 333 -17.65 23.52 -4.23
CA LYS A 333 -18.24 24.46 -3.26
C LYS A 333 -18.22 23.93 -1.82
N VAL A 334 -18.45 22.61 -1.63
CA VAL A 334 -18.39 21.99 -0.30
C VAL A 334 -16.96 22.01 0.25
N HIS A 335 -15.96 21.61 -0.55
CA HIS A 335 -14.57 21.56 -0.12
C HIS A 335 -13.93 22.95 0.04
N MET A 336 -14.36 23.92 -0.76
CA MET A 336 -13.89 25.31 -0.72
C MET A 336 -14.38 26.09 0.50
N ARG A 337 -15.43 25.67 1.20
CA ARG A 337 -16.00 26.38 2.38
C ARG A 337 -14.98 26.75 3.45
N LYS A 338 -13.91 25.97 3.58
CA LYS A 338 -12.88 26.12 4.62
C LYS A 338 -11.61 26.83 4.13
N VAL A 339 -11.57 27.20 2.84
CA VAL A 339 -10.38 27.75 2.21
C VAL A 339 -10.61 29.25 1.92
N PRO A 340 -9.69 30.14 2.31
CA PRO A 340 -9.78 31.56 1.96
C PRO A 340 -9.56 31.73 0.46
N LEU A 341 -10.61 32.08 -0.27
CA LEU A 341 -10.61 32.28 -1.72
C LEU A 341 -10.44 33.74 -2.10
N ALA A 342 -9.80 33.99 -3.23
CA ALA A 342 -9.80 35.30 -3.89
C ALA A 342 -11.09 35.47 -4.69
N GLY A 343 -11.41 36.71 -5.09
CA GLY A 343 -12.66 37.03 -5.78
C GLY A 343 -12.74 36.57 -7.25
N ASP A 344 -11.63 36.09 -7.80
CA ASP A 344 -11.48 35.58 -9.17
C ASP A 344 -11.79 34.09 -9.33
N VAL A 345 -12.03 33.37 -8.21
CA VAL A 345 -12.23 31.91 -8.23
C VAL A 345 -13.65 31.57 -8.66
N GLU A 346 -13.78 30.93 -9.82
CA GLU A 346 -15.03 30.44 -10.35
C GLU A 346 -15.12 28.89 -10.29
N PRO A 347 -15.89 28.32 -9.35
CA PRO A 347 -16.04 26.86 -9.22
C PRO A 347 -16.60 26.18 -10.48
N SER A 348 -17.46 26.88 -11.25
CA SER A 348 -18.02 26.37 -12.49
C SER A 348 -16.95 26.17 -13.58
N LEU A 349 -15.97 27.07 -13.68
CA LEU A 349 -14.86 26.96 -14.63
C LEU A 349 -13.93 25.83 -14.25
N ILE A 350 -13.64 25.68 -12.94
CA ILE A 350 -12.84 24.57 -12.42
C ILE A 350 -13.54 23.22 -12.67
N ALA A 351 -14.86 23.15 -12.43
CA ALA A 351 -15.66 21.95 -12.66
C ALA A 351 -15.66 21.51 -14.14
N ARG A 352 -15.77 22.45 -15.07
CA ARG A 352 -15.62 22.17 -16.51
C ARG A 352 -14.23 21.67 -16.84
N GLY A 353 -13.20 22.25 -16.21
CA GLY A 353 -11.79 21.90 -16.40
C GLY A 353 -11.35 20.56 -15.78
N THR A 354 -12.24 19.82 -15.13
CA THR A 354 -11.92 18.57 -14.42
C THR A 354 -12.85 17.42 -14.81
N PRO A 355 -13.00 17.10 -16.12
CA PRO A 355 -13.82 15.97 -16.55
C PRO A 355 -13.26 14.66 -15.98
N GLY A 356 -14.15 13.78 -15.52
CA GLY A 356 -13.75 12.47 -14.98
C GLY A 356 -13.17 12.48 -13.57
N PHE A 357 -13.06 13.64 -12.90
CA PHE A 357 -12.60 13.71 -11.51
C PHE A 357 -13.66 13.17 -10.56
N SER A 358 -13.23 12.32 -9.63
CA SER A 358 -14.04 11.90 -8.50
C SER A 358 -14.13 12.97 -7.42
N GLY A 359 -14.99 12.79 -6.43
CA GLY A 359 -15.07 13.69 -5.29
C GLY A 359 -13.76 13.79 -4.51
N ALA A 360 -12.99 12.70 -4.42
CA ALA A 360 -11.67 12.69 -3.79
C ALA A 360 -10.63 13.48 -4.58
N ASP A 361 -10.66 13.40 -5.93
CA ASP A 361 -9.76 14.17 -6.78
C ASP A 361 -10.02 15.67 -6.67
N LEU A 362 -11.30 16.05 -6.62
CA LEU A 362 -11.71 17.45 -6.42
C LEU A 362 -11.31 17.98 -5.04
N ALA A 363 -11.43 17.16 -3.99
CA ALA A 363 -10.95 17.50 -2.65
C ALA A 363 -9.42 17.70 -2.64
N ASN A 364 -8.70 16.82 -3.32
CA ASN A 364 -7.25 16.92 -3.49
C ASN A 364 -6.86 18.17 -4.30
N LEU A 365 -7.62 18.51 -5.35
CA LEU A 365 -7.41 19.73 -6.13
C LEU A 365 -7.50 20.99 -5.26
N VAL A 366 -8.52 21.10 -4.43
CA VAL A 366 -8.68 22.22 -3.50
C VAL A 366 -7.51 22.30 -2.50
N ASN A 367 -7.08 21.14 -1.98
CA ASN A 367 -5.94 21.07 -1.07
C ASN A 367 -4.62 21.45 -1.76
N GLU A 368 -4.35 20.95 -2.96
CA GLU A 368 -3.13 21.30 -3.73
C GLU A 368 -3.10 22.79 -4.09
N ALA A 369 -4.23 23.39 -4.47
CA ALA A 369 -4.33 24.82 -4.72
C ALA A 369 -3.97 25.64 -3.46
N ALA A 370 -4.49 25.23 -2.29
CA ALA A 370 -4.14 25.86 -1.02
C ALA A 370 -2.64 25.72 -0.68
N LEU A 371 -2.02 24.56 -0.99
CA LEU A 371 -0.59 24.34 -0.82
C LEU A 371 0.24 25.23 -1.77
N PHE A 372 -0.19 25.43 -3.01
CA PHE A 372 0.47 26.37 -3.94
C PHE A 372 0.40 27.80 -3.42
N ALA A 373 -0.76 28.26 -2.95
CA ALA A 373 -0.92 29.58 -2.35
C ALA A 373 -0.01 29.76 -1.12
N ALA A 374 0.06 28.76 -0.25
CA ALA A 374 0.92 28.79 0.93
C ALA A 374 2.41 28.88 0.55
N ARG A 375 2.87 28.12 -0.45
CA ARG A 375 4.26 28.22 -0.97
C ARG A 375 4.57 29.58 -1.56
N GLY A 376 3.58 30.23 -2.19
CA GLY A 376 3.69 31.59 -2.70
C GLY A 376 3.51 32.68 -1.65
N ASN A 377 3.40 32.35 -0.35
CA ASN A 377 3.12 33.27 0.74
C ASN A 377 1.87 34.15 0.49
N LYS A 378 0.90 33.65 -0.27
CA LYS A 378 -0.37 34.33 -0.54
C LYS A 378 -1.34 34.14 0.64
N ARG A 379 -2.20 35.12 0.86
CA ARG A 379 -3.24 35.04 1.92
C ARG A 379 -4.50 34.33 1.45
N ASN A 380 -4.79 34.39 0.17
CA ASN A 380 -5.98 33.81 -0.46
C ASN A 380 -5.54 32.93 -1.63
N VAL A 381 -6.33 31.91 -1.92
CA VAL A 381 -6.15 31.03 -3.09
C VAL A 381 -6.87 31.67 -4.27
N SER A 382 -6.15 31.96 -5.36
CA SER A 382 -6.70 32.53 -6.59
C SER A 382 -6.90 31.44 -7.67
N MET A 383 -7.52 31.82 -8.79
CA MET A 383 -7.73 30.91 -9.93
C MET A 383 -6.40 30.32 -10.45
N VAL A 384 -5.31 31.10 -10.38
CA VAL A 384 -3.97 30.68 -10.82
C VAL A 384 -3.50 29.44 -10.05
N GLU A 385 -3.70 29.39 -8.73
CA GLU A 385 -3.30 28.23 -7.91
C GLU A 385 -4.16 27.00 -8.23
N PHE A 386 -5.44 27.18 -8.56
CA PHE A 386 -6.28 26.08 -9.01
C PHE A 386 -5.82 25.52 -10.36
N GLU A 387 -5.42 26.38 -11.30
CA GLU A 387 -4.86 25.95 -12.58
C GLU A 387 -3.54 25.17 -12.38
N LEU A 388 -2.63 25.69 -11.56
CA LEU A 388 -1.38 25.00 -11.24
C LEU A 388 -1.62 23.64 -10.56
N ALA A 389 -2.61 23.57 -9.66
CA ALA A 389 -2.98 22.33 -8.98
C ALA A 389 -3.60 21.32 -9.96
N LYS A 390 -4.48 21.78 -10.85
CA LYS A 390 -5.08 20.97 -11.92
C LYS A 390 -4.00 20.37 -12.82
N ASP A 391 -3.08 21.21 -13.29
CA ASP A 391 -1.96 20.78 -14.11
C ASP A 391 -1.11 19.72 -13.42
N LYS A 392 -0.79 19.94 -12.14
CA LYS A 392 0.00 18.98 -11.35
C LYS A 392 -0.71 17.64 -11.20
N ILE A 393 -2.03 17.64 -11.00
CA ILE A 393 -2.81 16.39 -10.81
C ILE A 393 -2.95 15.65 -12.13
N MET A 394 -3.26 16.36 -13.23
CA MET A 394 -3.52 15.74 -14.53
C MET A 394 -2.25 15.30 -15.25
N MET A 395 -1.17 16.08 -15.16
CA MET A 395 0.04 15.90 -15.96
C MET A 395 1.29 15.58 -15.12
N GLY A 396 1.21 15.71 -13.80
CA GLY A 396 2.35 15.57 -12.90
C GLY A 396 3.09 16.88 -12.61
N ALA A 397 4.13 16.80 -11.77
CA ALA A 397 4.92 17.96 -11.40
C ALA A 397 5.77 18.47 -12.56
N GLU A 398 6.00 19.79 -12.60
CA GLU A 398 6.94 20.41 -13.53
C GLU A 398 8.36 19.89 -13.32
N ARG A 399 9.05 19.56 -14.40
CA ARG A 399 10.46 19.15 -14.39
C ARG A 399 11.39 20.36 -14.54
N ARG A 400 11.45 21.24 -13.56
CA ARG A 400 12.26 22.46 -13.59
C ARG A 400 13.76 22.20 -13.70
N SER A 401 14.24 21.01 -13.33
CA SER A 401 15.64 20.61 -13.46
C SER A 401 16.01 20.10 -14.85
N MET A 402 15.04 19.91 -15.74
CA MET A 402 15.29 19.43 -17.10
C MET A 402 15.63 20.62 -18.01
N VAL A 403 16.91 20.75 -18.31
CA VAL A 403 17.37 21.73 -19.30
C VAL A 403 17.18 21.13 -20.69
N MET A 404 16.20 21.64 -21.44
CA MET A 404 16.01 21.29 -22.85
C MET A 404 16.88 22.20 -23.72
N SER A 405 17.51 21.63 -24.78
CA SER A 405 18.15 22.46 -25.80
C SER A 405 17.09 23.28 -26.56
N GLU A 406 17.49 24.41 -27.12
CA GLU A 406 16.59 25.25 -27.91
C GLU A 406 15.98 24.48 -29.10
N GLU A 407 16.74 23.57 -29.70
CA GLU A 407 16.25 22.70 -30.78
C GLU A 407 15.11 21.77 -30.31
N VAL A 408 15.23 21.16 -29.11
CA VAL A 408 14.21 20.30 -28.53
C VAL A 408 12.97 21.11 -28.15
N LYS A 409 13.14 22.33 -27.60
CA LYS A 409 12.02 23.22 -27.29
C LYS A 409 11.28 23.63 -28.56
N GLU A 410 12.02 23.99 -29.61
CA GLU A 410 11.41 24.38 -30.89
C GLU A 410 10.66 23.21 -31.53
N SER A 411 11.25 22.01 -31.55
CA SER A 411 10.58 20.82 -32.04
C SER A 411 9.31 20.50 -31.25
N THR A 412 9.37 20.60 -29.92
CA THR A 412 8.20 20.43 -29.06
C THR A 412 7.13 21.50 -29.34
N ALA A 413 7.54 22.76 -29.56
CA ALA A 413 6.61 23.83 -29.87
C ALA A 413 5.88 23.60 -31.20
N TYR A 414 6.55 23.13 -32.24
CA TYR A 414 5.90 22.73 -33.49
C TYR A 414 4.97 21.52 -33.30
N HIS A 415 5.40 20.54 -32.53
CA HIS A 415 4.59 19.36 -32.21
C HIS A 415 3.25 19.77 -31.57
N GLU A 416 3.30 20.54 -30.50
CA GLU A 416 2.10 20.98 -29.79
C GLU A 416 1.25 21.95 -30.62
N ALA A 417 1.88 22.82 -31.40
CA ALA A 417 1.18 23.68 -32.36
C ALA A 417 0.39 22.87 -33.40
N GLY A 418 1.00 21.76 -33.87
CA GLY A 418 0.34 20.84 -34.79
C GLY A 418 -0.96 20.27 -34.24
N HIS A 419 -0.92 19.76 -32.98
CA HIS A 419 -2.12 19.29 -32.30
C HIS A 419 -3.18 20.39 -32.17
N ALA A 420 -2.79 21.58 -31.75
CA ALA A 420 -3.70 22.70 -31.52
C ALA A 420 -4.39 23.15 -32.79
N ILE A 421 -3.64 23.33 -33.89
CA ILE A 421 -4.18 23.79 -35.17
C ILE A 421 -5.14 22.75 -35.76
N VAL A 422 -4.74 21.48 -35.78
CA VAL A 422 -5.62 20.43 -36.29
C VAL A 422 -6.88 20.34 -35.45
N GLY A 423 -6.73 20.27 -34.10
CA GLY A 423 -7.85 20.20 -33.18
C GLY A 423 -8.84 21.36 -33.30
N ARG A 424 -8.35 22.55 -33.64
CA ARG A 424 -9.21 23.77 -33.81
C ARG A 424 -9.97 23.79 -35.14
N LEU A 425 -9.41 23.15 -36.19
CA LEU A 425 -9.97 23.23 -37.55
C LEU A 425 -10.77 21.98 -37.94
N VAL A 426 -10.65 20.88 -37.26
CA VAL A 426 -11.50 19.69 -37.48
C VAL A 426 -12.88 19.89 -36.85
N PRO A 427 -13.96 19.34 -37.46
CA PRO A 427 -15.32 19.50 -36.92
C PRO A 427 -15.54 18.66 -35.67
N GLU A 428 -16.45 19.10 -34.81
CA GLU A 428 -16.89 18.38 -33.59
C GLU A 428 -15.78 18.04 -32.59
N HIS A 429 -14.60 18.66 -32.72
CA HIS A 429 -13.52 18.46 -31.71
C HIS A 429 -13.78 19.34 -30.49
N ASP A 430 -13.27 18.91 -29.33
CA ASP A 430 -13.31 19.73 -28.14
C ASP A 430 -12.43 20.98 -28.30
N PRO A 431 -12.83 22.16 -27.78
CA PRO A 431 -12.05 23.36 -27.87
C PRO A 431 -10.66 23.22 -27.24
N VAL A 432 -9.65 23.81 -27.90
CA VAL A 432 -8.30 23.88 -27.31
C VAL A 432 -8.33 24.88 -26.16
N TYR A 433 -7.95 24.41 -24.97
CA TYR A 433 -7.94 25.23 -23.76
C TYR A 433 -6.61 25.95 -23.54
N LYS A 434 -5.52 25.19 -23.63
CA LYS A 434 -4.15 25.73 -23.55
C LYS A 434 -3.14 24.78 -24.20
N VAL A 435 -2.01 25.38 -24.60
CA VAL A 435 -0.85 24.64 -25.11
C VAL A 435 0.38 25.05 -24.31
N SER A 436 1.20 24.09 -23.91
CA SER A 436 2.40 24.33 -23.10
C SER A 436 3.56 23.47 -23.55
N ILE A 437 4.76 24.04 -23.55
CA ILE A 437 6.02 23.33 -23.78
C ILE A 437 6.83 23.14 -22.50
N ILE A 438 6.21 23.35 -21.35
CA ILE A 438 6.84 23.08 -20.05
C ILE A 438 6.80 21.57 -19.79
N PRO A 439 7.96 20.90 -19.61
CA PRO A 439 7.99 19.45 -19.43
C PRO A 439 7.35 19.04 -18.11
N ARG A 440 6.42 18.09 -18.19
CA ARG A 440 5.71 17.53 -17.03
C ARG A 440 5.64 16.00 -17.12
N GLY A 441 5.91 15.32 -16.01
CA GLY A 441 5.86 13.85 -15.99
C GLY A 441 6.76 13.23 -17.06
N ARG A 442 6.18 12.57 -18.07
CA ARG A 442 6.90 11.98 -19.23
C ARG A 442 6.79 12.84 -20.49
N ALA A 443 5.88 13.80 -20.51
CA ALA A 443 5.64 14.65 -21.67
C ALA A 443 6.59 15.85 -21.67
N LEU A 444 7.06 16.24 -22.86
CA LEU A 444 7.86 17.45 -23.07
C LEU A 444 6.98 18.69 -23.28
N GLY A 445 5.77 18.49 -23.83
CA GLY A 445 4.74 19.49 -23.98
C GLY A 445 3.36 18.89 -23.78
N VAL A 446 2.32 19.70 -23.90
CA VAL A 446 0.93 19.25 -23.82
C VAL A 446 -0.01 20.24 -24.52
N THR A 447 -0.91 19.69 -25.32
CA THR A 447 -2.08 20.42 -25.84
C THR A 447 -3.32 19.92 -25.11
N MET A 448 -3.95 20.80 -24.36
CA MET A 448 -5.11 20.49 -23.53
C MET A 448 -6.40 20.93 -24.21
N TYR A 449 -7.33 20.00 -24.29
CA TYR A 449 -8.69 20.23 -24.77
C TYR A 449 -9.66 20.27 -23.61
N LEU A 450 -10.67 21.10 -23.68
CA LEU A 450 -11.67 21.27 -22.64
C LEU A 450 -13.08 21.09 -23.24
N PRO A 451 -13.76 19.98 -22.94
CA PRO A 451 -15.12 19.79 -23.39
C PRO A 451 -16.06 20.82 -22.76
N GLU A 452 -17.00 21.34 -23.54
CA GLU A 452 -18.01 22.29 -23.05
C GLU A 452 -19.02 21.60 -22.11
N GLN A 453 -19.29 20.31 -22.33
CA GLN A 453 -20.21 19.48 -21.56
C GLN A 453 -19.65 18.07 -21.41
N ASP A 454 -20.06 17.36 -20.37
CA ASP A 454 -19.74 15.94 -20.23
C ASP A 454 -20.47 15.15 -21.33
N ARG A 455 -19.69 14.42 -22.15
CA ARG A 455 -20.24 13.63 -23.27
C ARG A 455 -20.52 12.20 -22.79
N VAL A 456 -21.75 11.76 -22.96
CA VAL A 456 -22.17 10.38 -22.69
C VAL A 456 -21.95 9.49 -23.91
N SER A 457 -21.94 10.08 -25.13
CA SER A 457 -21.71 9.38 -26.39
C SER A 457 -20.85 10.21 -27.31
N MET A 458 -20.11 9.56 -28.20
CA MET A 458 -19.26 10.19 -29.20
C MET A 458 -19.75 9.82 -30.60
N SER A 459 -19.87 10.84 -31.47
CA SER A 459 -20.20 10.62 -32.88
C SER A 459 -18.99 10.06 -33.64
N ARG A 460 -19.23 9.40 -34.75
CA ARG A 460 -18.17 8.97 -35.68
C ARG A 460 -17.27 10.14 -36.08
N GLN A 461 -17.88 11.29 -36.36
CA GLN A 461 -17.18 12.50 -36.80
C GLN A 461 -16.26 13.05 -35.70
N HIS A 462 -16.71 13.02 -34.42
CA HIS A 462 -15.90 13.40 -33.29
C HIS A 462 -14.67 12.51 -33.13
N LEU A 463 -14.86 11.18 -33.22
CA LEU A 463 -13.75 10.20 -33.11
C LEU A 463 -12.73 10.35 -34.26
N GLU A 464 -13.21 10.55 -35.50
CA GLU A 464 -12.32 10.81 -36.64
C GLU A 464 -11.55 12.13 -36.45
N SER A 465 -12.17 13.16 -35.88
CA SER A 465 -11.53 14.43 -35.57
C SER A 465 -10.46 14.28 -34.46
N MET A 466 -10.74 13.46 -33.44
CA MET A 466 -9.73 13.10 -32.43
C MET A 466 -8.53 12.40 -33.07
N VAL A 467 -8.77 11.40 -33.95
CA VAL A 467 -7.68 10.71 -34.65
C VAL A 467 -6.86 11.67 -35.50
N SER A 468 -7.50 12.62 -36.23
CA SER A 468 -6.79 13.65 -37.01
C SER A 468 -5.92 14.54 -36.11
N SER A 469 -6.47 14.99 -34.98
CA SER A 469 -5.76 15.87 -34.01
C SER A 469 -4.54 15.15 -33.40
N LEU A 470 -4.63 13.86 -33.09
CA LEU A 470 -3.53 13.06 -32.54
C LEU A 470 -2.33 12.97 -33.52
N TYR A 471 -2.56 13.01 -34.82
CA TYR A 471 -1.48 13.03 -35.80
C TYR A 471 -0.87 14.43 -36.04
N GLY A 472 -1.48 15.49 -35.50
CA GLY A 472 -1.05 16.86 -35.68
C GLY A 472 0.41 17.10 -35.30
N GLY A 473 0.84 16.62 -34.14
CA GLY A 473 2.22 16.78 -33.66
C GLY A 473 3.27 16.14 -34.56
N ARG A 474 3.08 14.86 -34.91
CA ARG A 474 3.99 14.14 -35.81
C ARG A 474 4.07 14.80 -37.18
N LEU A 475 2.94 15.21 -37.73
CA LEU A 475 2.87 15.84 -39.03
C LEU A 475 3.53 17.22 -39.04
N ALA A 476 3.42 17.99 -37.96
CA ALA A 476 4.14 19.25 -37.83
C ALA A 476 5.66 19.04 -37.85
N GLU A 477 6.19 18.04 -37.12
CA GLU A 477 7.61 17.69 -37.18
C GLU A 477 8.02 17.25 -38.61
N GLU A 478 7.21 16.43 -39.28
CA GLU A 478 7.49 15.94 -40.66
C GLU A 478 7.54 17.08 -41.67
N LEU A 479 6.62 18.03 -41.57
CA LEU A 479 6.56 19.17 -42.51
C LEU A 479 7.70 20.17 -42.35
N ILE A 480 8.19 20.36 -41.08
CA ILE A 480 9.27 21.30 -40.76
C ILE A 480 10.65 20.70 -40.97
N TYR A 481 10.87 19.50 -40.44
CA TYR A 481 12.20 18.88 -40.38
C TYR A 481 12.41 17.79 -41.42
N GLY A 482 11.37 17.35 -42.13
CA GLY A 482 11.38 16.23 -43.04
C GLY A 482 11.22 14.87 -42.33
N ALA A 483 10.85 13.86 -43.10
CA ALA A 483 10.53 12.51 -42.57
C ALA A 483 11.66 11.85 -41.79
N ASP A 484 12.92 12.13 -42.15
CA ASP A 484 14.11 11.50 -41.53
C ASP A 484 14.40 12.04 -40.12
N LYS A 485 13.86 13.19 -39.76
CA LYS A 485 14.11 13.86 -38.46
C LYS A 485 12.91 13.86 -37.51
N VAL A 486 11.87 13.12 -37.85
CA VAL A 486 10.71 12.96 -36.96
C VAL A 486 11.12 12.23 -35.67
N SER A 487 10.69 12.76 -34.53
CA SER A 487 11.03 12.21 -33.22
C SER A 487 10.13 11.04 -32.80
N THR A 488 10.51 10.35 -31.72
CA THR A 488 9.66 9.35 -31.06
C THR A 488 8.60 9.96 -30.15
N GLY A 489 8.48 11.28 -30.08
CA GLY A 489 7.56 12.01 -29.21
C GLY A 489 6.10 11.62 -29.43
N ALA A 490 5.72 11.38 -30.68
CA ALA A 490 4.37 11.00 -31.08
C ALA A 490 3.96 9.54 -30.75
N SER A 491 4.77 8.77 -30.02
CA SER A 491 4.48 7.35 -29.76
C SER A 491 3.13 7.13 -29.07
N ASN A 492 2.80 7.93 -28.07
CA ASN A 492 1.53 7.84 -27.36
C ASN A 492 0.33 8.28 -28.22
N ASP A 493 0.53 9.28 -29.08
CA ASP A 493 -0.52 9.77 -29.99
C ASP A 493 -0.86 8.72 -31.03
N ILE A 494 0.16 8.03 -31.57
CA ILE A 494 -0.02 6.93 -32.52
C ILE A 494 -0.74 5.76 -31.85
N GLU A 495 -0.36 5.40 -30.62
CA GLU A 495 -1.00 4.33 -29.86
C GLU A 495 -2.48 4.64 -29.64
N ARG A 496 -2.82 5.84 -29.14
CA ARG A 496 -4.20 6.28 -28.91
C ARG A 496 -5.01 6.36 -30.21
N ALA A 497 -4.44 6.91 -31.29
CA ALA A 497 -5.11 6.98 -32.58
C ALA A 497 -5.44 5.58 -33.13
N THR A 498 -4.50 4.65 -32.98
CA THR A 498 -4.69 3.25 -33.41
C THR A 498 -5.75 2.54 -32.56
N ASP A 499 -5.75 2.76 -31.24
CA ASP A 499 -6.75 2.18 -30.34
C ASP A 499 -8.17 2.69 -30.65
N ILE A 500 -8.32 4.01 -30.87
CA ILE A 500 -9.61 4.60 -31.27
C ILE A 500 -10.07 3.99 -32.61
N ALA A 501 -9.21 3.96 -33.63
CA ALA A 501 -9.55 3.42 -34.94
C ALA A 501 -9.94 1.93 -34.87
N ARG A 502 -9.23 1.14 -34.06
CA ARG A 502 -9.53 -0.28 -33.82
C ARG A 502 -10.89 -0.44 -33.14
N LYS A 503 -11.20 0.32 -32.10
CA LYS A 503 -12.51 0.30 -31.42
C LYS A 503 -13.64 0.74 -32.34
N MET A 504 -13.40 1.72 -33.21
CA MET A 504 -14.39 2.14 -34.23
C MET A 504 -14.80 0.99 -35.14
N VAL A 505 -13.85 0.12 -35.50
CA VAL A 505 -14.08 -1.02 -36.39
C VAL A 505 -14.63 -2.23 -35.65
N THR A 506 -14.04 -2.57 -34.48
CA THR A 506 -14.31 -3.84 -33.79
C THR A 506 -15.41 -3.79 -32.75
N GLN A 507 -15.65 -2.62 -32.14
CA GLN A 507 -16.59 -2.49 -31.02
C GLN A 507 -17.81 -1.63 -31.37
N TRP A 508 -17.62 -0.54 -32.12
CA TRP A 508 -18.69 0.41 -32.37
C TRP A 508 -19.35 0.28 -33.75
N GLY A 509 -18.90 -0.67 -34.57
CA GLY A 509 -19.54 -1.02 -35.82
C GLY A 509 -19.52 0.11 -36.88
N PHE A 510 -18.48 0.97 -36.89
CA PHE A 510 -18.37 2.11 -37.80
C PHE A 510 -17.72 1.74 -39.17
N SER A 511 -17.42 0.49 -39.42
CA SER A 511 -16.99 0.02 -40.74
C SER A 511 -18.19 -0.44 -41.59
N GLU A 512 -18.28 0.07 -42.80
CA GLU A 512 -19.32 -0.34 -43.75
C GLU A 512 -19.15 -1.80 -44.24
N LYS A 513 -17.90 -2.29 -44.30
CA LYS A 513 -17.61 -3.64 -44.74
C LYS A 513 -17.86 -4.72 -43.71
N LEU A 514 -17.56 -4.39 -42.43
CA LEU A 514 -17.71 -5.31 -41.31
C LEU A 514 -19.10 -5.24 -40.67
N GLY A 515 -19.82 -4.11 -40.89
CA GLY A 515 -21.14 -3.88 -40.31
C GLY A 515 -21.14 -3.69 -38.77
N PRO A 516 -22.35 -3.60 -38.20
CA PRO A 516 -22.49 -3.37 -36.75
C PRO A 516 -22.38 -4.69 -35.96
N LEU A 517 -21.22 -5.31 -35.99
CA LEU A 517 -20.90 -6.56 -35.30
C LEU A 517 -19.77 -6.30 -34.30
N LEU A 518 -19.80 -7.02 -33.17
CA LEU A 518 -18.75 -6.98 -32.17
C LEU A 518 -17.67 -8.01 -32.51
N TYR A 519 -16.48 -7.54 -32.81
CA TYR A 519 -15.28 -8.35 -33.07
C TYR A 519 -14.24 -8.20 -31.96
N ALA A 520 -14.62 -7.66 -30.80
CA ALA A 520 -13.71 -7.53 -29.66
C ALA A 520 -13.35 -8.92 -29.16
N GLU A 521 -12.06 -9.20 -29.02
CA GLU A 521 -11.60 -10.31 -28.19
C GLU A 521 -11.98 -9.96 -26.75
N GLU A 522 -12.74 -10.82 -26.07
CA GLU A 522 -12.85 -10.71 -24.61
C GLU A 522 -11.43 -10.85 -24.07
N GLU A 523 -10.89 -9.81 -23.47
CA GLU A 523 -9.69 -9.92 -22.65
C GLU A 523 -10.04 -10.86 -21.48
N GLY A 524 -9.91 -12.16 -21.74
CA GLY A 524 -10.04 -13.18 -20.72
C GLY A 524 -9.03 -12.86 -19.63
N GLU A 525 -9.49 -12.77 -18.40
CA GLU A 525 -8.65 -12.54 -17.22
C GLU A 525 -7.38 -13.40 -17.34
N VAL A 526 -6.21 -12.77 -17.31
CA VAL A 526 -4.90 -13.44 -17.27
C VAL A 526 -4.81 -14.22 -15.96
N PHE A 527 -5.27 -15.48 -16.01
CA PHE A 527 -5.24 -16.36 -14.87
C PHE A 527 -3.83 -16.92 -14.70
N LEU A 528 -3.10 -16.40 -13.71
CA LEU A 528 -1.86 -16.99 -13.16
C LEU A 528 -0.79 -17.41 -14.19
N GLY A 529 -0.35 -16.50 -15.07
CA GLY A 529 0.89 -16.71 -15.83
C GLY A 529 0.86 -17.87 -16.84
N ARG A 530 -0.29 -18.51 -17.04
CA ARG A 530 -0.54 -19.40 -18.18
C ARG A 530 -1.38 -18.63 -19.18
N SER A 531 -0.80 -18.28 -20.31
CA SER A 531 -1.55 -17.91 -21.50
C SER A 531 -2.45 -19.10 -21.83
N VAL A 532 -3.72 -19.00 -21.42
CA VAL A 532 -4.74 -19.87 -22.01
C VAL A 532 -4.70 -19.54 -23.50
N THR A 533 -4.49 -20.53 -24.33
CA THR A 533 -4.48 -20.41 -25.78
C THR A 533 -5.72 -19.61 -26.17
N GLN A 534 -5.54 -18.35 -26.58
CA GLN A 534 -6.63 -17.52 -27.07
C GLN A 534 -7.19 -18.23 -28.29
N THR A 535 -8.39 -18.75 -28.14
CA THR A 535 -9.11 -19.29 -29.26
C THR A 535 -9.51 -18.08 -30.11
N LYS A 536 -8.84 -17.89 -31.27
CA LYS A 536 -9.25 -16.89 -32.24
C LYS A 536 -10.67 -17.21 -32.67
N HIS A 537 -11.64 -16.45 -32.18
CA HIS A 537 -13.04 -16.58 -32.62
C HIS A 537 -13.30 -15.95 -34.01
N MET A 538 -12.25 -15.57 -34.72
CA MET A 538 -12.28 -14.78 -35.92
C MET A 538 -11.48 -15.47 -37.02
N SER A 539 -11.99 -15.52 -38.25
CA SER A 539 -11.24 -16.04 -39.41
C SER A 539 -10.10 -15.10 -39.78
N ASP A 540 -9.04 -15.63 -40.38
CA ASP A 540 -7.90 -14.83 -40.83
C ASP A 540 -8.30 -13.78 -41.88
N ASP A 541 -9.30 -14.07 -42.72
CA ASP A 541 -9.85 -13.10 -43.67
C ASP A 541 -10.55 -11.93 -42.97
N THR A 542 -11.29 -12.21 -41.90
CA THR A 542 -11.92 -11.14 -41.07
C THR A 542 -10.88 -10.30 -40.35
N ALA A 543 -9.84 -10.92 -39.79
CA ALA A 543 -8.74 -10.20 -39.13
C ALA A 543 -8.03 -9.26 -40.12
N LYS A 544 -7.73 -9.75 -41.35
CA LYS A 544 -7.15 -8.92 -42.40
C LYS A 544 -8.07 -7.75 -42.79
N LEU A 545 -9.37 -8.00 -42.90
CA LEU A 545 -10.33 -6.95 -43.22
C LEU A 545 -10.42 -5.89 -42.13
N ILE A 546 -10.30 -6.27 -40.84
CA ILE A 546 -10.23 -5.35 -39.72
C ILE A 546 -8.98 -4.46 -39.85
N ASP A 547 -7.80 -5.06 -40.08
CA ASP A 547 -6.56 -4.32 -40.25
C ASP A 547 -6.62 -3.34 -41.43
N ASP A 548 -7.21 -3.76 -42.56
CA ASP A 548 -7.42 -2.91 -43.75
C ASP A 548 -8.34 -1.73 -43.44
N GLU A 549 -9.45 -1.94 -42.72
CA GLU A 549 -10.39 -0.88 -42.38
C GLU A 549 -9.82 0.09 -41.28
N VAL A 550 -9.07 -0.44 -40.29
CA VAL A 550 -8.33 0.37 -39.34
C VAL A 550 -7.34 1.28 -40.03
N ARG A 551 -6.53 0.70 -40.94
CA ARG A 551 -5.55 1.45 -41.73
C ARG A 551 -6.21 2.54 -42.56
N LYS A 552 -7.30 2.24 -43.21
CA LYS A 552 -8.06 3.20 -44.03
C LYS A 552 -8.59 4.39 -43.21
N ILE A 553 -9.02 4.15 -41.93
CA ILE A 553 -9.43 5.23 -41.06
C ILE A 553 -8.21 6.11 -40.70
N ILE A 554 -7.09 5.50 -40.36
CA ILE A 554 -5.85 6.19 -40.03
C ILE A 554 -5.36 7.02 -41.20
N ASP A 555 -5.18 6.41 -42.38
CA ASP A 555 -4.61 7.09 -43.56
C ASP A 555 -5.48 8.31 -43.94
N ARG A 556 -6.79 8.15 -43.97
CA ARG A 556 -7.72 9.27 -44.28
C ARG A 556 -7.59 10.43 -43.30
N ASN A 557 -7.50 10.16 -42.02
CA ASN A 557 -7.39 11.19 -40.98
C ASN A 557 -5.99 11.80 -40.93
N TYR A 558 -4.96 11.01 -41.25
CA TYR A 558 -3.58 11.47 -41.42
C TYR A 558 -3.47 12.47 -42.58
N ASP A 559 -4.01 12.12 -43.77
CA ASP A 559 -4.02 12.99 -44.94
C ASP A 559 -4.81 14.28 -44.69
N ARG A 560 -5.94 14.16 -43.99
CA ARG A 560 -6.73 15.33 -43.56
C ARG A 560 -5.95 16.29 -42.67
N ALA A 561 -5.27 15.75 -41.65
CA ALA A 561 -4.46 16.56 -40.76
C ALA A 561 -3.27 17.21 -41.49
N LYS A 562 -2.64 16.45 -42.42
CA LYS A 562 -1.56 16.96 -43.26
C LYS A 562 -2.00 18.16 -44.13
N GLN A 563 -3.15 18.04 -44.78
CA GLN A 563 -3.71 19.15 -45.60
C GLN A 563 -3.98 20.38 -44.74
N ILE A 564 -4.61 20.20 -43.54
CA ILE A 564 -4.89 21.31 -42.62
C ILE A 564 -3.61 22.04 -42.22
N LEU A 565 -2.54 21.33 -41.91
CA LEU A 565 -1.28 21.94 -41.51
C LEU A 565 -0.58 22.64 -42.68
N GLN A 566 -0.60 22.06 -43.89
CA GLN A 566 -0.04 22.65 -45.10
C GLN A 566 -0.73 23.97 -45.46
N ASP A 567 -2.05 24.05 -45.30
CA ASP A 567 -2.83 25.26 -45.58
C ASP A 567 -2.66 26.36 -44.52
N ASN A 568 -2.09 26.03 -43.34
CA ASN A 568 -1.94 26.93 -42.20
C ASN A 568 -0.50 26.99 -41.64
N MET A 569 0.50 26.85 -42.51
CA MET A 569 1.92 26.90 -42.12
C MET A 569 2.29 28.22 -41.45
N ASP A 570 1.70 29.34 -41.88
CA ASP A 570 1.90 30.67 -41.28
C ASP A 570 1.45 30.71 -39.81
N ILE A 571 0.30 30.10 -39.48
CA ILE A 571 -0.21 30.00 -38.11
C ILE A 571 0.71 29.10 -37.28
N MET A 572 1.20 28.00 -37.86
CA MET A 572 2.09 27.06 -37.16
C MET A 572 3.40 27.75 -36.73
N HIS A 573 4.01 28.56 -37.61
CA HIS A 573 5.19 29.33 -37.26
C HIS A 573 4.88 30.38 -36.18
N ALA A 574 3.78 31.12 -36.30
CA ALA A 574 3.38 32.12 -35.31
C ALA A 574 3.09 31.48 -33.93
N MET A 575 2.45 30.32 -33.91
CA MET A 575 2.14 29.60 -32.67
C MET A 575 3.42 29.07 -32.02
N LYS A 576 4.35 28.54 -32.80
CA LYS A 576 5.69 28.17 -32.32
C LYS A 576 6.41 29.36 -31.70
N ASP A 577 6.44 30.50 -32.35
CA ASP A 577 7.10 31.69 -31.82
C ASP A 577 6.45 32.17 -30.52
N ALA A 578 5.13 32.13 -30.43
CA ALA A 578 4.40 32.42 -29.19
C ALA A 578 4.74 31.42 -28.06
N LEU A 579 4.82 30.14 -28.37
CA LEU A 579 5.20 29.10 -27.40
C LEU A 579 6.66 29.25 -26.94
N MET A 580 7.58 29.59 -27.84
CA MET A 580 8.99 29.86 -27.47
C MET A 580 9.08 31.10 -26.56
N LYS A 581 8.22 32.09 -26.74
CA LYS A 581 8.23 33.31 -25.93
C LYS A 581 7.53 33.16 -24.58
N TYR A 582 6.37 32.53 -24.54
CA TYR A 582 5.50 32.48 -23.36
C TYR A 582 5.54 31.13 -22.64
N GLU A 583 6.11 30.08 -23.25
CA GLU A 583 6.15 28.69 -22.79
C GLU A 583 4.77 28.04 -22.61
N THR A 584 3.73 28.83 -22.43
CA THR A 584 2.31 28.39 -22.35
C THR A 584 1.44 29.47 -22.96
N ILE A 585 0.51 29.07 -23.83
CA ILE A 585 -0.48 29.95 -24.46
C ILE A 585 -1.89 29.46 -24.09
N ASP A 586 -2.78 30.41 -23.80
CA ASP A 586 -4.17 30.15 -23.44
C ASP A 586 -5.11 30.16 -24.65
N ALA A 587 -6.38 29.78 -24.45
CA ALA A 587 -7.40 29.74 -25.51
C ALA A 587 -7.55 31.09 -26.23
N GLY A 588 -7.47 32.22 -25.50
CA GLY A 588 -7.61 33.52 -26.10
C GLY A 588 -6.45 33.91 -27.01
N GLN A 589 -5.22 33.55 -26.63
CA GLN A 589 -4.04 33.72 -27.47
C GLN A 589 -4.08 32.82 -28.70
N ILE A 590 -4.57 31.57 -28.52
CA ILE A 590 -4.77 30.63 -29.62
C ILE A 590 -5.78 31.20 -30.63
N ASP A 591 -6.90 31.74 -30.15
CA ASP A 591 -7.90 32.38 -31.04
C ASP A 591 -7.30 33.57 -31.80
N ASP A 592 -6.52 34.44 -31.14
CA ASP A 592 -5.84 35.56 -31.82
C ASP A 592 -4.86 35.06 -32.90
N LEU A 593 -4.12 34.00 -32.66
CA LEU A 593 -3.21 33.35 -33.62
C LEU A 593 -3.98 32.76 -34.82
N MET A 594 -5.09 32.06 -34.54
CA MET A 594 -5.94 31.46 -35.57
C MET A 594 -6.58 32.52 -36.46
N GLU A 595 -6.89 33.72 -35.92
CA GLU A 595 -7.37 34.89 -36.67
C GLU A 595 -6.25 35.68 -37.37
N ARG A 596 -4.99 35.21 -37.28
CA ARG A 596 -3.80 35.86 -37.88
C ARG A 596 -3.59 37.31 -37.40
N LYS A 597 -3.90 37.56 -36.10
CA LYS A 597 -3.60 38.87 -35.48
C LYS A 597 -2.11 39.02 -35.24
N THR A 598 -1.58 40.21 -35.53
CA THR A 598 -0.16 40.53 -35.28
C THR A 598 0.12 40.86 -33.83
N ASP A 599 -0.87 41.37 -33.10
CA ASP A 599 -0.79 41.67 -31.66
C ASP A 599 -1.53 40.58 -30.86
N ILE A 600 -0.78 39.69 -30.26
CA ILE A 600 -1.31 38.63 -29.40
C ILE A 600 -1.42 39.18 -27.98
N ARG A 601 -2.56 39.00 -27.33
CA ARG A 601 -2.73 39.40 -25.93
C ARG A 601 -1.70 38.71 -25.01
N GLU A 602 -1.25 39.43 -23.99
CA GLU A 602 -0.33 38.82 -23.00
C GLU A 602 -1.09 37.86 -22.09
N PRO A 603 -0.46 36.71 -21.68
CA PRO A 603 -1.07 35.77 -20.74
C PRO A 603 -1.36 36.44 -19.40
N ALA A 604 -2.45 36.08 -18.75
CA ALA A 604 -2.79 36.55 -17.40
C ALA A 604 -1.64 36.24 -16.42
N GLY A 605 -1.08 37.28 -15.77
CA GLY A 605 0.03 37.13 -14.81
C GLY A 605 1.43 37.07 -15.42
N TRP A 606 1.60 37.37 -16.71
CA TRP A 606 2.93 37.31 -17.37
C TRP A 606 3.96 38.30 -16.76
N GLY A 607 3.52 39.49 -16.28
CA GLY A 607 4.39 40.49 -15.66
C GLY A 607 4.85 40.21 -14.22
N ASP A 608 4.24 39.25 -13.54
CA ASP A 608 4.48 38.94 -12.12
C ASP A 608 5.58 37.86 -11.85
N LYS A 609 6.20 37.34 -12.89
CA LYS A 609 7.34 36.42 -12.71
C LYS A 609 8.58 37.23 -12.23
N PRO A 610 9.21 36.90 -11.09
CA PRO A 610 10.49 37.48 -10.75
C PRO A 610 11.49 37.13 -11.86
N ALA A 611 12.05 38.17 -12.50
CA ALA A 611 13.05 38.00 -13.55
C ALA A 611 14.23 37.19 -13.01
N ASN A 612 14.37 35.96 -13.44
CA ASN A 612 15.61 35.21 -13.31
C ASN A 612 16.65 35.86 -14.25
N LYS A 613 17.28 36.93 -13.78
CA LYS A 613 18.54 37.36 -14.37
C LYS A 613 19.60 36.33 -13.97
N PRO A 614 20.37 35.77 -14.91
CA PRO A 614 21.60 35.09 -14.54
C PRO A 614 22.51 36.15 -13.91
N GLU A 615 22.82 36.03 -12.62
CA GLU A 615 23.86 36.81 -11.97
C GLU A 615 25.19 36.36 -12.54
N ASP A 616 25.72 37.25 -13.38
CA ASP A 616 27.09 37.23 -13.88
C ASP A 616 28.01 37.61 -12.69
N ASN A 617 28.39 36.61 -11.90
CA ASN A 617 29.27 36.75 -10.74
C ASN A 617 30.71 36.38 -11.13
N ASP A 618 31.28 37.18 -12.02
CA ASP A 618 32.75 37.19 -12.24
C ASP A 618 33.32 38.55 -11.87
N LYS A 619 33.44 38.83 -10.57
CA LYS A 619 34.38 39.81 -10.01
C LYS A 619 34.92 39.31 -8.68
N PRO A 620 36.24 39.20 -8.50
CA PRO A 620 36.83 38.76 -7.25
C PRO A 620 36.72 39.85 -6.18
N GLN A 621 35.96 39.57 -5.13
CA GLN A 621 35.92 40.43 -3.93
C GLN A 621 37.10 40.12 -3.04
N ALA A 622 37.81 41.18 -2.69
CA ALA A 622 38.93 41.22 -1.74
C ALA A 622 38.49 40.78 -0.35
N LYS A 623 39.32 39.97 0.32
CA LYS A 623 39.16 39.51 1.69
C LYS A 623 39.20 40.69 2.67
N PRO A 624 38.32 40.77 3.68
CA PRO A 624 38.58 41.58 4.87
C PRO A 624 39.47 40.80 5.87
N GLU A 625 40.47 41.50 6.40
CA GLU A 625 41.37 41.05 7.46
C GLU A 625 40.57 40.76 8.77
N VAL A 626 40.81 39.56 9.32
CA VAL A 626 40.30 39.17 10.63
C VAL A 626 41.39 39.46 11.67
N LYS A 627 41.09 40.33 12.63
CA LYS A 627 41.84 40.52 13.85
C LYS A 627 41.67 39.31 14.77
N THR A 628 42.77 38.73 15.15
CA THR A 628 42.97 37.69 16.16
C THR A 628 42.62 38.22 17.55
N GLU A 629 41.77 37.53 18.29
CA GLU A 629 41.78 37.47 19.74
C GLU A 629 41.88 36.02 20.18
N GLU A 630 42.99 35.74 20.89
CA GLU A 630 43.27 34.49 21.59
C GLU A 630 42.32 34.29 22.76
N LYS A 631 41.75 33.11 22.90
CA LYS A 631 41.57 32.51 24.23
C LYS A 631 41.54 30.98 24.13
N SER A 632 42.37 30.44 24.95
CA SER A 632 42.83 29.10 25.27
C SER A 632 41.77 28.04 25.63
N GLU A 633 42.21 26.78 25.37
CA GLU A 633 41.98 25.52 26.12
C GLU A 633 40.59 24.85 25.92
N GLU A 634 40.45 23.59 25.71
CA GLU A 634 41.16 22.33 25.98
C GLU A 634 40.61 21.20 25.06
N PRO A 635 41.32 20.07 24.85
CA PRO A 635 40.99 19.12 23.79
C PRO A 635 40.09 17.97 24.27
N THR A 636 39.05 17.67 23.55
CA THR A 636 38.28 16.44 23.68
C THR A 636 38.52 15.49 22.52
N LYS A 637 38.69 14.23 22.86
CA LYS A 637 39.09 13.08 22.05
C LYS A 637 38.07 12.73 20.95
N PRO A 638 38.49 12.06 19.88
CA PRO A 638 37.65 11.69 18.74
C PRO A 638 36.82 10.43 19.02
N VAL A 639 35.57 10.45 18.56
CA VAL A 639 34.68 9.29 18.54
C VAL A 639 34.85 8.58 17.20
N GLU A 640 35.14 7.29 17.29
CA GLU A 640 35.25 6.35 16.17
C GLU A 640 33.94 6.19 15.41
N GLN A 641 34.05 6.23 14.07
CA GLN A 641 33.01 5.75 13.16
C GLN A 641 33.20 4.23 12.93
N PRO A 642 32.14 3.42 12.89
CA PRO A 642 32.28 2.04 12.48
C PRO A 642 32.26 1.91 10.94
N ALA A 643 33.15 1.07 10.47
CA ALA A 643 33.42 0.74 9.08
C ALA A 643 32.24 0.04 8.38
N SER A 644 32.03 0.41 7.13
CA SER A 644 31.17 -0.28 6.18
C SER A 644 31.82 -1.60 5.73
N GLN A 645 31.08 -2.70 5.84
CA GLN A 645 31.48 -3.98 5.25
C GLN A 645 31.07 -4.04 3.77
N GLU A 646 32.05 -4.30 2.94
CA GLU A 646 31.93 -4.71 1.54
C GLU A 646 31.26 -6.09 1.44
N ALA A 647 30.24 -6.19 0.57
CA ALA A 647 29.69 -7.47 0.16
C ALA A 647 30.36 -7.92 -1.12
N THR A 648 31.10 -9.01 -1.02
CA THR A 648 31.71 -9.75 -2.12
C THR A 648 30.65 -10.48 -2.95
N SER A 649 30.77 -10.30 -4.27
CA SER A 649 30.11 -11.08 -5.32
C SER A 649 30.50 -12.56 -5.25
N SER A 650 29.52 -13.47 -5.37
CA SER A 650 29.76 -14.85 -5.69
C SER A 650 29.02 -15.27 -6.96
N GLU A 651 29.78 -15.89 -7.80
CA GLU A 651 29.54 -16.46 -9.11
C GLU A 651 28.33 -17.38 -9.23
N ALA A 652 27.77 -17.37 -10.44
CA ALA A 652 26.79 -18.35 -10.89
C ALA A 652 27.47 -19.69 -11.25
N PRO A 653 26.81 -20.83 -11.05
CA PRO A 653 27.27 -22.09 -11.67
C PRO A 653 26.53 -22.37 -12.98
N GLU A 654 27.34 -22.85 -13.92
CA GLU A 654 27.01 -23.38 -15.22
C GLU A 654 26.00 -24.52 -15.20
N LYS A 655 25.20 -24.56 -16.28
CA LYS A 655 24.42 -25.72 -16.70
C LYS A 655 25.34 -26.86 -17.12
N LYS A 656 24.99 -28.08 -16.73
CA LYS A 656 25.30 -29.30 -17.46
C LYS A 656 24.01 -30.05 -17.78
N ASP A 657 23.84 -30.28 -19.06
CA ASP A 657 22.88 -31.21 -19.66
C ASP A 657 23.14 -32.64 -19.21
N SER A 658 22.13 -33.41 -19.03
CA SER A 658 22.00 -34.79 -19.59
C SER A 658 20.71 -35.46 -19.15
N GLU A 659 20.01 -35.98 -20.18
CA GLU A 659 18.94 -36.97 -20.28
C GLU A 659 17.53 -36.58 -19.82
#